data_ef2553c7e911835c7159e0ca2a9b4f8b
#
_entry.id   ef2553c7e911835c7159e0ca2a9b4f8b
#
_cell.length_a   1.000
_cell.length_b   1.000
_cell.length_c   1.000
_cell.angle_alpha   90.00
_cell.angle_beta   90.00
_cell.angle_gamma   90.00
#
_symmetry.space_group_name_H-M   'P 1'
#
loop_
_entity.id
_entity.type
_entity.pdbx_description
1 polymer ?
#
loop_
_entity_poly.entity_id
_entity_poly.type
_entity_poly.pdbx_seq_one_letter_code
_entity_poly.pdbx_strand_id
1 'polypeptide(L)'
;MRRYFLLVVCLCLASLLRAQNKLELISPNGELKVFLNLSDKIYYSIDYNGDVLLKDNTLQLTLRNQVLGENPKLRRQKRTSVDEQLTPIVPLKYAKVNNRYNQLLLTFKDYSVEFRAFDDGVAYRFITSQKGDVEVMNEEFAINFPSDYLLHLQQPGGFHTAYEEPYTHVQSNAWKPEERIAVLPVLIDTQKDYKILISESDLADYPCMFLKGTGTNGAISVFPKAPLAFAENSDRSVKITQEADYIAKTKGTRNYPWRYFVISKNDKQLIENTMTYKLAEKNQLQDISWIKPGQVSWEWWNDASPYGPDVNFVSGYNLDTYKYYIDFASKFGIPYIIMDEGWAKSTRDPYTPNPKVDLHELIRYGKEKNVGIVLWLTWLTVENNFDLFKTFNEWGVKGLKIDFMDRSDQWMVNYYERVAREAAKHHLFVDFHGSFKPAGLEYKYPNVLSYEGVRGMEQMGGCYPDNSLYLPFMRNAVGPMDYTPGAMISMQPNVYRSERPNAASIGTRAYQLALFVVFESGLQMLADNPTLYYRNEDCTRFITQVPVTWDETVALEAKAGEYVVVAKRKGDKWFIGGMTNNGEKEREFTIKLDFLNKDRSYQMTSFEDGINAGRQAMDYRCKSSQVKAGEQLTIKMVRNGGFAAVIE
;
A
#
# COMPACT_ATOMS: atom_id res chain seq x y z
N MET A 1 64.28 5.76 25.29
CA MET A 1 63.15 4.96 25.72
C MET A 1 61.88 5.80 26.02
N ARG A 2 61.90 6.90 26.78
CA ARG A 2 60.66 7.71 27.04
C ARG A 2 59.98 8.33 25.81
N ARG A 3 60.70 8.72 24.75
CA ARG A 3 60.10 9.30 23.51
C ARG A 3 59.38 8.25 22.67
N TYR A 4 59.85 7.02 22.62
CA TYR A 4 59.18 5.93 21.89
C TYR A 4 57.94 5.41 22.61
N PHE A 5 57.92 5.47 23.95
CA PHE A 5 56.74 5.09 24.73
C PHE A 5 55.59 6.07 24.56
N LEU A 6 55.86 7.38 24.46
CA LEU A 6 54.84 8.40 24.17
C LEU A 6 54.27 8.26 22.75
N LEU A 7 55.12 7.93 21.75
CA LEU A 7 54.66 7.75 20.37
C LEU A 7 53.77 6.51 20.23
N VAL A 8 54.10 5.41 20.91
CA VAL A 8 53.29 4.17 20.92
C VAL A 8 51.97 4.39 21.65
N VAL A 9 51.94 5.11 22.76
CA VAL A 9 50.73 5.46 23.51
C VAL A 9 49.85 6.40 22.70
N CYS A 10 50.39 7.38 21.99
CA CYS A 10 49.63 8.26 21.09
C CYS A 10 49.06 7.51 19.87
N LEU A 11 49.80 6.55 19.29
CA LEU A 11 49.34 5.70 18.20
C LEU A 11 48.25 4.72 18.65
N CYS A 12 48.37 4.16 19.87
CA CYS A 12 47.34 3.31 20.48
C CYS A 12 46.07 4.12 20.83
N LEU A 13 46.21 5.34 21.36
CA LEU A 13 45.08 6.24 21.62
C LEU A 13 44.40 6.71 20.31
N ALA A 14 45.18 7.00 19.28
CA ALA A 14 44.63 7.36 17.96
C ALA A 14 43.92 6.19 17.28
N SER A 15 44.42 4.96 17.46
CA SER A 15 43.73 3.75 16.96
C SER A 15 42.46 3.40 17.75
N LEU A 16 42.45 3.64 19.05
CA LEU A 16 41.26 3.49 19.91
C LEU A 16 40.19 4.54 19.57
N LEU A 17 40.59 5.79 19.28
CA LEU A 17 39.66 6.84 18.83
C LEU A 17 39.09 6.56 17.44
N ARG A 18 39.87 5.96 16.52
CA ARG A 18 39.36 5.51 15.20
C ARG A 18 38.43 4.30 15.31
N ALA A 19 38.64 3.40 16.27
CA ALA A 19 37.76 2.25 16.51
C ALA A 19 36.39 2.66 17.08
N GLN A 20 36.31 3.80 17.76
CA GLN A 20 35.09 4.29 18.40
C GLN A 20 34.07 4.90 17.39
N ASN A 21 34.49 5.21 16.15
CA ASN A 21 33.68 5.86 15.14
C ASN A 21 33.06 4.90 14.11
N LYS A 22 33.48 3.62 14.10
CA LYS A 22 32.94 2.58 13.23
C LYS A 22 32.11 1.60 14.04
N LEU A 23 30.82 1.45 13.67
CA LEU A 23 29.89 0.58 14.34
C LEU A 23 29.26 -0.36 13.31
N GLU A 24 28.82 -1.53 13.77
CA GLU A 24 28.15 -2.53 12.95
C GLU A 24 26.86 -2.96 13.64
N LEU A 25 25.81 -3.19 12.88
CA LEU A 25 24.57 -3.83 13.31
C LEU A 25 24.26 -4.98 12.36
N ILE A 26 24.04 -6.17 12.91
CA ILE A 26 23.86 -7.40 12.15
C ILE A 26 22.43 -7.91 12.37
N SER A 27 21.77 -8.42 11.32
CA SER A 27 20.46 -9.07 11.42
C SER A 27 20.51 -10.34 12.26
N PRO A 28 19.38 -10.84 12.79
CA PRO A 28 19.35 -12.05 13.61
C PRO A 28 19.86 -13.31 12.90
N ASN A 29 19.70 -13.43 11.58
CA ASN A 29 20.23 -14.51 10.77
C ASN A 29 21.70 -14.33 10.35
N GLY A 30 22.29 -13.13 10.60
CA GLY A 30 23.68 -12.82 10.29
C GLY A 30 23.97 -12.41 8.83
N GLU A 31 22.98 -12.45 7.94
CA GLU A 31 23.19 -12.21 6.51
C GLU A 31 23.23 -10.72 6.15
N LEU A 32 22.47 -9.88 6.85
CA LEU A 32 22.37 -8.45 6.58
C LEU A 32 23.18 -7.66 7.62
N LYS A 33 24.00 -6.74 7.15
CA LYS A 33 24.86 -5.91 7.98
C LYS A 33 24.71 -4.44 7.65
N VAL A 34 24.60 -3.62 8.68
CA VAL A 34 24.64 -2.16 8.59
C VAL A 34 25.95 -1.68 9.20
N PHE A 35 26.79 -1.08 8.38
CA PHE A 35 28.02 -0.44 8.82
C PHE A 35 27.76 1.06 9.01
N LEU A 36 28.12 1.59 10.16
CA LEU A 36 27.96 3.00 10.50
C LEU A 36 29.33 3.65 10.72
N ASN A 37 29.47 4.88 10.24
CA ASN A 37 30.66 5.69 10.48
C ASN A 37 30.22 7.10 10.94
N LEU A 38 30.72 7.49 12.12
CA LEU A 38 30.43 8.78 12.74
C LEU A 38 31.64 9.69 12.53
N SER A 39 31.57 10.54 11.49
CA SER A 39 32.63 11.52 11.20
C SER A 39 32.08 12.94 11.18
N ASP A 40 32.14 13.64 10.05
CA ASP A 40 31.47 14.93 9.84
C ASP A 40 29.94 14.81 9.73
N LYS A 41 29.47 13.62 9.27
CA LYS A 41 28.05 13.22 9.25
C LYS A 41 27.90 11.83 9.86
N ILE A 42 26.64 11.38 9.95
CA ILE A 42 26.31 9.98 10.19
C ILE A 42 26.23 9.30 8.83
N TYR A 43 27.22 8.44 8.53
CA TYR A 43 27.24 7.60 7.34
C TYR A 43 26.78 6.19 7.68
N TYR A 44 26.09 5.56 6.74
CA TYR A 44 25.76 4.13 6.83
C TYR A 44 25.86 3.44 5.47
N SER A 45 26.23 2.17 5.51
CA SER A 45 26.25 1.29 4.34
C SER A 45 25.50 0.02 4.68
N ILE A 46 24.87 -0.61 3.68
CA ILE A 46 24.13 -1.86 3.84
C ILE A 46 24.79 -2.92 2.96
N ASP A 47 25.16 -4.02 3.61
CA ASP A 47 25.77 -5.20 3.00
C ASP A 47 24.83 -6.41 3.21
N TYR A 48 24.73 -7.26 2.22
CA TYR A 48 24.02 -8.52 2.28
C TYR A 48 24.94 -9.66 1.82
N ASN A 49 25.32 -10.56 2.75
CA ASN A 49 26.23 -11.68 2.51
C ASN A 49 27.59 -11.30 1.88
N GLY A 50 28.11 -10.09 2.13
CA GLY A 50 29.36 -9.59 1.56
C GLY A 50 29.17 -8.74 0.30
N ASP A 51 27.97 -8.65 -0.23
CA ASP A 51 27.62 -7.75 -1.34
C ASP A 51 27.17 -6.39 -0.80
N VAL A 52 27.91 -5.33 -1.11
CA VAL A 52 27.54 -3.96 -0.75
C VAL A 52 26.39 -3.51 -1.64
N LEU A 53 25.21 -3.31 -1.06
CA LEU A 53 24.00 -2.89 -1.77
C LEU A 53 23.80 -1.37 -1.76
N LEU A 54 24.10 -0.73 -0.62
CA LEU A 54 24.06 0.73 -0.44
C LEU A 54 25.36 1.17 0.24
N LYS A 55 25.97 2.27 -0.24
CA LYS A 55 27.31 2.66 0.20
C LYS A 55 27.36 4.14 0.59
N ASP A 56 27.92 4.40 1.78
CA ASP A 56 28.18 5.75 2.27
C ASP A 56 26.96 6.68 2.20
N ASN A 57 25.80 6.13 2.52
CA ASN A 57 24.56 6.91 2.64
C ASN A 57 24.66 7.86 3.82
N THR A 58 23.97 9.01 3.75
CA THR A 58 23.95 9.99 4.83
C THR A 58 22.55 10.27 5.33
N LEU A 59 22.46 10.64 6.60
CA LEU A 59 21.22 11.07 7.24
C LEU A 59 21.48 12.27 8.13
N GLN A 60 20.61 13.28 8.03
CA GLN A 60 20.60 14.47 8.89
C GLN A 60 19.18 14.96 9.11
N LEU A 61 18.92 15.62 10.21
CA LEU A 61 17.66 16.32 10.47
C LEU A 61 17.97 17.79 10.78
N THR A 62 17.62 18.67 9.86
CA THR A 62 17.87 20.11 9.99
C THR A 62 16.69 20.78 10.70
N LEU A 63 16.91 21.22 11.91
CA LEU A 63 16.00 22.08 12.64
C LEU A 63 16.38 23.56 12.39
N ARG A 64 15.49 24.50 12.69
CA ARG A 64 15.75 25.92 12.46
C ARG A 64 17.08 26.41 13.04
N ASN A 65 17.50 25.91 14.19
CA ASN A 65 18.66 26.41 14.92
C ASN A 65 19.83 25.40 15.00
N GLN A 66 19.69 24.20 14.46
CA GLN A 66 20.74 23.17 14.51
C GLN A 66 20.53 22.06 13.47
N VAL A 67 21.62 21.40 13.13
CA VAL A 67 21.60 20.22 12.26
C VAL A 67 21.95 19.00 13.09
N LEU A 68 21.00 18.09 13.26
CA LEU A 68 21.22 16.82 13.94
C LEU A 68 21.83 15.83 12.94
N GLY A 69 22.90 15.14 13.37
CA GLY A 69 23.69 14.27 12.50
C GLY A 69 24.92 14.95 11.89
N GLU A 70 25.11 16.27 12.08
CA GLU A 70 26.35 16.98 11.74
C GLU A 70 27.35 16.89 12.90
N ASN A 71 28.61 16.54 12.57
CA ASN A 71 29.71 16.35 13.54
C ASN A 71 29.26 15.58 14.81
N PRO A 72 28.67 14.39 14.64
CA PRO A 72 27.94 13.67 15.69
C PRO A 72 28.91 13.20 16.80
N LYS A 73 28.66 13.63 18.03
CA LYS A 73 29.43 13.20 19.22
C LYS A 73 28.64 12.16 20.01
N LEU A 74 28.95 10.90 19.76
CA LEU A 74 28.29 9.76 20.42
C LEU A 74 28.49 9.83 21.93
N ARG A 75 27.41 9.83 22.71
CA ARG A 75 27.41 9.77 24.17
C ARG A 75 27.23 8.36 24.73
N ARG A 76 26.30 7.62 24.07
CA ARG A 76 25.94 6.26 24.48
C ARG A 76 25.46 5.46 23.27
N GLN A 77 25.75 4.17 23.29
CA GLN A 77 25.10 3.19 22.41
C GLN A 77 24.41 2.12 23.25
N LYS A 78 23.28 1.63 22.76
CA LYS A 78 22.56 0.51 23.36
C LYS A 78 22.16 -0.47 22.26
N ARG A 79 22.44 -1.76 22.51
CA ARG A 79 22.03 -2.86 21.63
C ARG A 79 20.95 -3.66 22.33
N THR A 80 19.93 -4.07 21.56
CA THR A 80 18.87 -4.96 22.01
C THR A 80 18.49 -5.88 20.88
N SER A 81 18.01 -7.09 21.22
CA SER A 81 17.40 -8.01 20.27
C SER A 81 15.94 -8.19 20.66
N VAL A 82 15.06 -8.25 19.67
CA VAL A 82 13.63 -8.46 19.83
C VAL A 82 13.23 -9.67 19.00
N ASP A 83 12.43 -10.52 19.59
CA ASP A 83 11.80 -11.67 18.93
C ASP A 83 10.39 -11.80 19.53
N GLU A 84 9.40 -11.31 18.80
CA GLU A 84 7.99 -11.28 19.22
C GLU A 84 7.06 -11.63 18.06
N GLN A 85 5.85 -12.05 18.38
CA GLN A 85 4.81 -12.29 17.41
C GLN A 85 3.75 -11.19 17.49
N LEU A 86 3.49 -10.53 16.36
CA LEU A 86 2.45 -9.53 16.22
C LEU A 86 1.18 -10.16 15.62
N THR A 87 0.01 -9.65 16.03
CA THR A 87 -1.30 -10.09 15.53
C THR A 87 -2.04 -8.87 14.97
N PRO A 88 -2.11 -8.72 13.63
CA PRO A 88 -2.85 -7.63 13.01
C PRO A 88 -4.36 -7.73 13.31
N ILE A 89 -5.01 -6.58 13.53
CA ILE A 89 -6.48 -6.52 13.66
C ILE A 89 -7.14 -6.84 12.32
N VAL A 90 -6.58 -6.29 11.23
CA VAL A 90 -6.98 -6.60 9.85
C VAL A 90 -5.82 -7.33 9.18
N PRO A 91 -5.81 -8.67 9.17
CA PRO A 91 -4.70 -9.46 8.66
C PRO A 91 -4.75 -9.58 7.13
N LEU A 92 -4.12 -8.63 6.42
CA LEU A 92 -4.12 -8.58 4.96
C LEU A 92 -3.24 -9.66 4.31
N LYS A 93 -2.25 -10.18 5.03
CA LYS A 93 -1.33 -11.23 4.54
C LYS A 93 -1.24 -12.42 5.48
N TYR A 94 -1.13 -12.14 6.78
CA TYR A 94 -0.87 -13.15 7.82
C TYR A 94 -1.68 -12.84 9.07
N ALA A 95 -2.27 -13.87 9.66
CA ALA A 95 -2.91 -13.76 10.98
C ALA A 95 -1.88 -13.51 12.10
N LYS A 96 -0.62 -13.90 11.86
CA LYS A 96 0.50 -13.71 12.79
C LYS A 96 1.74 -13.31 12.02
N VAL A 97 2.45 -12.28 12.49
CA VAL A 97 3.66 -11.73 11.88
C VAL A 97 4.82 -11.84 12.85
N ASN A 98 5.89 -12.51 12.44
CA ASN A 98 7.11 -12.57 13.22
C ASN A 98 7.86 -11.24 13.14
N ASN A 99 8.11 -10.62 14.30
CA ASN A 99 8.83 -9.37 14.43
C ASN A 99 10.17 -9.62 15.15
N ARG A 100 11.17 -10.00 14.36
CA ARG A 100 12.50 -10.35 14.88
C ARG A 100 13.55 -9.42 14.29
N TYR A 101 14.27 -8.72 15.16
CA TYR A 101 15.31 -7.79 14.74
C TYR A 101 16.37 -7.54 15.84
N ASN A 102 17.53 -7.09 15.41
CA ASN A 102 18.53 -6.47 16.28
C ASN A 102 18.46 -4.96 16.14
N GLN A 103 18.59 -4.26 17.26
CA GLN A 103 18.48 -2.80 17.35
C GLN A 103 19.78 -2.19 17.87
N LEU A 104 20.15 -1.05 17.28
CA LEU A 104 21.21 -0.19 17.76
C LEU A 104 20.68 1.22 17.97
N LEU A 105 20.63 1.67 19.22
CA LEU A 105 20.28 3.05 19.59
C LEU A 105 21.54 3.84 19.86
N LEU A 106 21.77 4.87 19.06
CA LEU A 106 22.88 5.83 19.20
C LEU A 106 22.35 7.11 19.83
N THR A 107 22.84 7.47 21.02
CA THR A 107 22.39 8.65 21.76
C THR A 107 23.46 9.75 21.71
N PHE A 108 23.03 10.92 21.25
CA PHE A 108 23.80 12.16 21.18
C PHE A 108 23.29 13.18 22.22
N LYS A 109 23.61 14.47 22.07
CA LYS A 109 23.24 15.47 23.08
C LYS A 109 21.72 15.67 23.23
N ASP A 110 21.01 15.96 22.16
CA ASP A 110 19.60 16.35 22.21
C ASP A 110 18.76 15.47 21.29
N TYR A 111 19.33 14.36 20.80
CA TYR A 111 18.70 13.40 19.90
C TYR A 111 19.34 12.01 20.01
N SER A 112 18.63 11.05 19.45
CA SER A 112 19.14 9.70 19.19
C SER A 112 18.81 9.30 17.76
N VAL A 113 19.56 8.33 17.22
CA VAL A 113 19.20 7.63 15.98
C VAL A 113 19.06 6.15 16.32
N GLU A 114 17.93 5.59 15.97
CA GLU A 114 17.60 4.17 16.16
C GLU A 114 17.70 3.44 14.82
N PHE A 115 18.54 2.39 14.77
CA PHE A 115 18.62 1.46 13.65
C PHE A 115 18.06 0.11 14.07
N ARG A 116 17.31 -0.54 13.16
CA ARG A 116 16.86 -1.93 13.27
C ARG A 116 17.31 -2.71 12.05
N ALA A 117 17.92 -3.87 12.27
CA ALA A 117 18.24 -4.84 11.23
C ALA A 117 17.35 -6.07 11.42
N PHE A 118 16.49 -6.32 10.44
CA PHE A 118 15.65 -7.49 10.31
C PHE A 118 16.35 -8.50 9.38
N ASP A 119 15.84 -9.72 9.30
CA ASP A 119 16.36 -10.72 8.36
C ASP A 119 16.05 -10.36 6.89
N ASP A 120 15.04 -9.50 6.68
CA ASP A 120 14.49 -9.06 5.39
C ASP A 120 14.62 -7.54 5.14
N GLY A 121 15.38 -6.81 5.98
CA GLY A 121 15.54 -5.36 5.76
C GLY A 121 16.15 -4.58 6.90
N VAL A 122 16.26 -3.28 6.66
CA VAL A 122 16.82 -2.29 7.60
C VAL A 122 15.88 -1.12 7.75
N ALA A 123 15.76 -0.60 8.96
CA ALA A 123 15.03 0.63 9.22
C ALA A 123 15.83 1.56 10.13
N TYR A 124 15.64 2.88 9.98
CA TYR A 124 16.13 3.85 10.94
C TYR A 124 15.13 4.99 11.15
N ARG A 125 15.25 5.66 12.30
CA ARG A 125 14.55 6.91 12.60
C ARG A 125 15.35 7.83 13.50
N PHE A 126 15.06 9.12 13.44
CA PHE A 126 15.45 10.08 14.46
C PHE A 126 14.51 10.03 15.67
N ILE A 127 15.06 10.30 16.83
CA ILE A 127 14.33 10.51 18.09
C ILE A 127 14.90 11.79 18.69
N THR A 128 14.05 12.80 18.91
CA THR A 128 14.49 14.06 19.52
C THR A 128 14.01 14.18 20.95
N SER A 129 14.74 14.97 21.74
CA SER A 129 14.49 15.19 23.16
C SER A 129 14.72 16.67 23.49
N GLN A 130 13.94 17.53 22.83
CA GLN A 130 14.03 18.99 22.98
C GLN A 130 12.78 19.56 23.66
N LYS A 131 12.92 20.72 24.29
CA LYS A 131 11.81 21.38 24.94
C LYS A 131 10.97 22.16 23.92
N GLY A 132 9.66 22.18 24.14
CA GLY A 132 8.72 22.95 23.32
C GLY A 132 8.51 22.39 21.93
N ASP A 133 8.08 23.24 21.03
CA ASP A 133 7.89 22.91 19.61
C ASP A 133 9.17 23.25 18.83
N VAL A 134 9.43 22.50 17.78
CA VAL A 134 10.57 22.69 16.85
C VAL A 134 10.06 22.81 15.42
N GLU A 135 10.78 23.57 14.62
CA GLU A 135 10.55 23.67 13.17
C GLU A 135 11.62 22.88 12.44
N VAL A 136 11.16 21.90 11.66
CA VAL A 136 12.00 21.03 10.82
C VAL A 136 12.12 21.67 9.46
N MET A 137 13.33 22.08 9.10
CA MET A 137 13.61 22.75 7.82
C MET A 137 13.77 21.74 6.69
N ASN A 138 14.40 20.59 7.00
CA ASN A 138 14.65 19.50 6.06
C ASN A 138 15.06 18.22 6.80
N GLU A 139 14.87 17.08 6.15
CA GLU A 139 15.47 15.80 6.52
C GLU A 139 16.29 15.28 5.35
N GLU A 140 17.58 15.05 5.55
CA GLU A 140 18.46 14.45 4.55
C GLU A 140 18.36 12.92 4.67
N PHE A 141 17.78 12.28 3.66
CA PHE A 141 17.88 10.87 3.37
C PHE A 141 18.60 10.78 2.04
N ALA A 142 19.93 10.59 2.08
CA ALA A 142 20.72 10.48 0.87
C ALA A 142 21.21 9.05 0.72
N ILE A 143 20.89 8.42 -0.40
CA ILE A 143 21.29 7.04 -0.72
C ILE A 143 22.21 7.03 -1.93
N ASN A 144 23.22 6.16 -1.88
CA ASN A 144 24.21 5.98 -2.91
C ASN A 144 24.33 4.49 -3.27
N PHE A 145 24.25 4.20 -4.55
CA PHE A 145 24.41 2.85 -5.09
C PHE A 145 25.85 2.61 -5.50
N PRO A 146 26.42 1.42 -5.27
CA PRO A 146 27.79 1.11 -5.67
C PRO A 146 27.97 0.96 -7.18
N SER A 147 26.86 0.82 -7.93
CA SER A 147 26.81 0.73 -9.39
C SER A 147 25.50 1.30 -9.91
N ASP A 148 25.34 1.33 -11.22
CA ASP A 148 24.10 1.77 -11.84
C ASP A 148 23.02 0.70 -11.66
N TYR A 149 21.89 1.09 -11.06
CA TYR A 149 20.74 0.23 -10.75
C TYR A 149 19.51 0.67 -11.54
N LEU A 150 18.63 -0.26 -11.88
CA LEU A 150 17.34 0.06 -12.50
C LEU A 150 16.33 0.43 -11.41
N LEU A 151 15.72 1.59 -11.54
CA LEU A 151 14.71 2.11 -10.60
C LEU A 151 13.33 2.02 -11.23
N HIS A 152 12.35 1.57 -10.43
CA HIS A 152 10.93 1.59 -10.76
C HIS A 152 10.28 2.68 -9.90
N LEU A 153 9.77 3.72 -10.55
CA LEU A 153 9.36 4.97 -9.92
C LEU A 153 7.93 5.34 -10.33
N GLN A 154 7.15 5.84 -9.39
CA GLN A 154 5.93 6.58 -9.69
C GLN A 154 6.25 8.08 -9.59
N GLN A 155 6.18 8.80 -10.73
CA GLN A 155 6.74 10.15 -10.88
C GLN A 155 5.66 11.20 -11.17
N PRO A 156 5.08 11.85 -10.13
CA PRO A 156 4.13 12.94 -10.31
C PRO A 156 4.80 14.23 -10.81
N GLY A 157 3.97 15.17 -11.25
CA GLY A 157 4.42 16.49 -11.66
C GLY A 157 4.89 17.40 -10.53
N GLY A 158 4.60 17.03 -9.26
CA GLY A 158 4.94 17.80 -8.06
C GLY A 158 4.35 17.17 -6.80
N PHE A 159 4.28 17.94 -5.71
CA PHE A 159 3.75 17.46 -4.43
C PHE A 159 2.21 17.42 -4.36
N HIS A 160 1.51 18.01 -5.33
CA HIS A 160 0.06 17.89 -5.48
C HIS A 160 -0.22 16.82 -6.54
N THR A 161 -0.76 15.69 -6.13
CA THR A 161 -0.96 14.51 -6.99
C THR A 161 -1.98 13.55 -6.37
N ALA A 162 -2.79 12.90 -7.20
CA ALA A 162 -3.67 11.80 -6.81
C ALA A 162 -2.91 10.48 -6.59
N TYR A 163 -1.60 10.42 -6.87
CA TYR A 163 -0.76 9.22 -6.74
C TYR A 163 -1.16 8.09 -7.70
N GLU A 164 -1.61 8.43 -8.90
CA GLU A 164 -2.13 7.49 -9.89
C GLU A 164 -1.27 7.38 -11.15
N GLU A 165 -0.10 7.97 -11.18
CA GLU A 165 0.81 7.87 -12.32
C GLU A 165 1.25 6.41 -12.53
N PRO A 166 1.42 5.96 -13.80
CA PRO A 166 2.03 4.67 -14.06
C PRO A 166 3.50 4.66 -13.64
N TYR A 167 4.03 3.48 -13.37
CA TYR A 167 5.45 3.33 -13.08
C TYR A 167 6.31 3.61 -14.30
N THR A 168 7.42 4.33 -14.07
CA THR A 168 8.51 4.55 -15.01
C THR A 168 9.73 3.74 -14.59
N HIS A 169 10.59 3.41 -15.55
CA HIS A 169 11.75 2.56 -15.36
C HIS A 169 12.98 3.29 -15.86
N VAL A 170 13.90 3.65 -14.96
CA VAL A 170 15.05 4.50 -15.27
C VAL A 170 16.32 4.01 -14.62
N GLN A 171 17.45 4.06 -15.30
CA GLN A 171 18.75 3.79 -14.70
C GLN A 171 19.09 4.91 -13.70
N SER A 172 19.69 4.54 -12.57
CA SER A 172 19.95 5.48 -11.48
C SER A 172 20.83 6.65 -11.86
N ASN A 173 21.80 6.46 -12.75
CA ASN A 173 22.66 7.52 -13.27
C ASN A 173 21.95 8.45 -14.27
N ALA A 174 20.84 8.01 -14.87
CA ALA A 174 20.02 8.79 -15.79
C ALA A 174 18.95 9.64 -15.09
N TRP A 175 18.61 9.33 -13.83
CA TRP A 175 17.64 10.12 -13.07
C TRP A 175 18.27 11.40 -12.52
N LYS A 176 18.12 12.48 -13.28
CA LYS A 176 18.77 13.76 -13.01
C LYS A 176 17.98 14.64 -12.03
N PRO A 177 18.67 15.60 -11.36
CA PRO A 177 18.01 16.51 -10.40
C PRO A 177 16.91 17.40 -10.98
N GLU A 178 16.93 17.69 -12.26
CA GLU A 178 15.90 18.48 -12.96
C GLU A 178 14.67 17.68 -13.39
N GLU A 179 14.71 16.35 -13.29
CA GLU A 179 13.60 15.48 -13.64
C GLU A 179 12.55 15.39 -12.51
N ARG A 180 11.44 14.72 -12.80
CA ARG A 180 10.32 14.56 -11.85
C ARG A 180 10.78 13.83 -10.58
N ILE A 181 10.21 14.24 -9.46
CA ILE A 181 10.34 13.56 -8.19
C ILE A 181 9.59 12.21 -8.22
N ALA A 182 9.92 11.31 -7.31
CA ALA A 182 9.22 10.04 -7.16
C ALA A 182 8.53 9.97 -5.79
N VAL A 183 7.31 9.42 -5.76
CA VAL A 183 6.63 9.03 -4.53
C VAL A 183 7.16 7.69 -4.03
N LEU A 184 7.00 7.42 -2.74
CA LEU A 184 7.25 6.10 -2.18
C LEU A 184 6.02 5.18 -2.38
N PRO A 185 6.22 3.85 -2.47
CA PRO A 185 7.49 3.14 -2.44
C PRO A 185 8.28 3.24 -3.74
N VAL A 186 9.60 3.16 -3.65
CA VAL A 186 10.51 3.04 -4.79
C VAL A 186 11.11 1.63 -4.77
N LEU A 187 11.05 0.94 -5.92
CA LEU A 187 11.70 -0.37 -6.08
C LEU A 187 12.98 -0.20 -6.91
N ILE A 188 14.06 -0.75 -6.39
CA ILE A 188 15.40 -0.75 -6.98
C ILE A 188 15.74 -2.18 -7.37
N ASP A 189 15.99 -2.41 -8.65
CA ASP A 189 16.54 -3.65 -9.16
C ASP A 189 18.05 -3.49 -9.33
N THR A 190 18.82 -4.24 -8.56
CA THR A 190 20.28 -4.23 -8.68
C THR A 190 20.77 -4.84 -9.99
N GLN A 191 19.85 -5.41 -10.78
CA GLN A 191 20.14 -6.15 -12.03
C GLN A 191 21.05 -7.37 -11.80
N LYS A 192 21.09 -7.82 -10.53
CA LYS A 192 21.75 -9.03 -10.04
C LYS A 192 20.73 -9.84 -9.23
N ASP A 193 21.14 -10.34 -8.08
CA ASP A 193 20.33 -11.23 -7.25
C ASP A 193 19.44 -10.51 -6.21
N TYR A 194 19.47 -9.15 -6.17
CA TYR A 194 18.80 -8.40 -5.11
C TYR A 194 17.85 -7.34 -5.65
N LYS A 195 16.77 -7.14 -4.90
CA LYS A 195 15.90 -5.98 -5.02
C LYS A 195 15.81 -5.24 -3.69
N ILE A 196 15.67 -3.92 -3.74
CA ILE A 196 15.55 -3.06 -2.57
C ILE A 196 14.28 -2.24 -2.72
N LEU A 197 13.34 -2.39 -1.79
CA LEU A 197 12.16 -1.53 -1.70
C LEU A 197 12.37 -0.48 -0.63
N ILE A 198 12.23 0.79 -0.99
CA ILE A 198 12.33 1.92 -0.06
C ILE A 198 10.94 2.42 0.26
N SER A 199 10.63 2.56 1.56
CA SER A 199 9.41 3.22 2.01
C SER A 199 9.58 3.81 3.42
N GLU A 200 8.46 4.22 4.01
CA GLU A 200 8.39 4.81 5.36
C GLU A 200 7.23 4.22 6.15
N SER A 201 7.30 4.28 7.47
CA SER A 201 6.24 3.84 8.38
C SER A 201 6.18 4.73 9.63
N ASP A 202 5.10 4.62 10.39
CA ASP A 202 4.83 5.46 11.57
C ASP A 202 4.82 6.96 11.20
N LEU A 203 4.19 7.25 10.05
CA LEU A 203 4.07 8.61 9.55
C LEU A 203 2.98 9.36 10.32
N ALA A 204 3.39 10.23 11.23
CA ALA A 204 2.51 11.05 12.06
C ALA A 204 3.09 12.44 12.26
N ASP A 205 2.26 13.47 12.12
CA ASP A 205 2.62 14.89 12.31
C ASP A 205 3.89 15.28 11.54
N TYR A 206 4.01 14.79 10.30
CA TYR A 206 5.17 14.97 9.43
C TYR A 206 4.78 14.74 7.97
N PRO A 207 5.39 15.42 6.97
CA PRO A 207 5.07 15.19 5.56
C PRO A 207 5.61 13.85 5.05
N CYS A 208 4.96 13.30 4.00
CA CYS A 208 5.53 12.18 3.27
C CYS A 208 6.86 12.54 2.63
N MET A 209 7.76 11.57 2.62
CA MET A 209 9.02 11.67 1.89
C MET A 209 8.81 11.37 0.40
N PHE A 210 9.37 12.21 -0.46
CA PHE A 210 9.57 11.95 -1.88
C PHE A 210 11.07 11.81 -2.13
N LEU A 211 11.43 11.20 -3.25
CA LEU A 211 12.82 11.08 -3.68
C LEU A 211 13.06 11.85 -4.97
N LYS A 212 14.30 12.29 -5.14
CA LYS A 212 14.81 12.99 -6.30
C LYS A 212 16.14 12.39 -6.72
N GLY A 213 16.34 12.19 -8.01
CA GLY A 213 17.60 11.69 -8.54
C GLY A 213 18.75 12.67 -8.34
N THR A 214 19.97 12.16 -8.27
CA THR A 214 21.20 12.96 -8.16
C THR A 214 21.91 13.14 -9.48
N GLY A 215 21.49 12.46 -10.57
CA GLY A 215 22.21 12.39 -11.84
C GLY A 215 23.48 11.54 -11.78
N THR A 216 23.64 10.85 -10.66
CA THR A 216 24.67 9.84 -10.39
C THR A 216 23.99 8.58 -9.84
N ASN A 217 24.75 7.62 -9.36
CA ASN A 217 24.15 6.44 -8.75
C ASN A 217 23.59 6.75 -7.36
N GLY A 218 22.48 7.50 -7.27
CA GLY A 218 21.89 7.86 -5.99
C GLY A 218 20.59 8.63 -6.07
N ALA A 219 19.99 8.85 -4.89
CA ALA A 219 18.80 9.66 -4.70
C ALA A 219 18.83 10.39 -3.34
N ILE A 220 18.09 11.50 -3.26
CA ILE A 220 17.94 12.29 -2.05
C ILE A 220 16.45 12.54 -1.76
N SER A 221 16.14 12.73 -0.48
CA SER A 221 14.80 13.12 -0.04
C SER A 221 14.45 14.54 -0.43
N VAL A 222 13.16 14.74 -0.74
CA VAL A 222 12.52 16.06 -0.85
C VAL A 222 11.15 16.00 -0.20
N PHE A 223 10.69 17.13 0.33
CA PHE A 223 9.44 17.21 1.09
C PHE A 223 8.62 18.43 0.69
N PRO A 224 7.27 18.33 0.70
CA PRO A 224 6.43 19.50 0.59
C PRO A 224 6.60 20.41 1.82
N LYS A 225 6.48 21.72 1.61
CA LYS A 225 6.46 22.70 2.71
C LYS A 225 5.13 22.64 3.46
N ALA A 226 5.16 23.01 4.74
CA ALA A 226 3.94 23.11 5.53
C ALA A 226 3.07 24.27 5.03
N PRO A 227 1.78 24.06 4.73
CA PRO A 227 0.89 25.13 4.32
C PRO A 227 0.51 26.03 5.52
N LEU A 228 0.46 27.34 5.30
CA LEU A 228 0.06 28.34 6.29
C LEU A 228 -1.31 28.96 6.00
N ALA A 229 -1.70 29.04 4.73
CA ALA A 229 -2.98 29.59 4.33
C ALA A 229 -3.51 28.91 3.08
N PHE A 230 -4.84 28.84 3.01
CA PHE A 230 -5.58 28.24 1.91
C PHE A 230 -6.60 29.23 1.35
N ALA A 231 -6.90 29.10 0.06
CA ALA A 231 -8.08 29.69 -0.57
C ALA A 231 -8.89 28.58 -1.23
N GLU A 232 -10.19 28.74 -1.27
CA GLU A 232 -11.07 27.82 -1.99
C GLU A 232 -10.71 27.80 -3.47
N ASN A 233 -10.64 26.61 -4.06
CA ASN A 233 -10.39 26.40 -5.48
C ASN A 233 -11.58 25.73 -6.17
N SER A 234 -12.19 24.73 -5.50
CA SER A 234 -13.38 24.02 -5.97
C SER A 234 -14.13 23.42 -4.77
N ASP A 235 -15.16 22.61 -5.04
CA ASP A 235 -15.84 21.78 -4.03
C ASP A 235 -14.99 20.61 -3.52
N ARG A 236 -13.83 20.34 -4.13
CA ARG A 236 -12.94 19.19 -3.91
C ARG A 236 -11.55 19.57 -3.47
N SER A 237 -11.11 20.79 -3.75
CA SER A 237 -9.72 21.20 -3.55
C SER A 237 -9.61 22.64 -3.04
N VAL A 238 -8.47 22.90 -2.39
CA VAL A 238 -8.04 24.23 -2.01
C VAL A 238 -6.70 24.55 -2.68
N LYS A 239 -6.47 25.83 -2.91
CA LYS A 239 -5.15 26.32 -3.33
C LYS A 239 -4.37 26.74 -2.09
N ILE A 240 -3.15 26.25 -1.93
CA ILE A 240 -2.21 26.77 -0.92
C ILE A 240 -1.77 28.16 -1.38
N THR A 241 -2.11 29.18 -0.59
CA THR A 241 -1.78 30.59 -0.90
C THR A 241 -0.53 31.07 -0.18
N GLN A 242 -0.13 30.38 0.88
CA GLN A 242 1.08 30.67 1.62
C GLN A 242 1.66 29.38 2.19
N GLU A 243 2.96 29.20 2.00
CA GLU A 243 3.74 28.11 2.60
C GLU A 243 4.74 28.64 3.62
N ALA A 244 5.06 27.80 4.60
CA ALA A 244 6.14 28.03 5.53
C ALA A 244 7.50 27.86 4.85
N ASP A 245 8.56 28.32 5.51
CA ASP A 245 9.93 28.01 5.12
C ASP A 245 10.41 26.65 5.65
N TYR A 246 9.60 25.97 6.46
CA TYR A 246 9.84 24.64 7.05
C TYR A 246 8.92 23.56 6.45
N ILE A 247 9.29 22.30 6.65
CA ILE A 247 8.48 21.14 6.20
C ILE A 247 7.51 20.67 7.30
N ALA A 248 7.86 20.87 8.57
CA ALA A 248 7.00 20.55 9.71
C ALA A 248 7.30 21.43 10.91
N LYS A 249 6.24 21.75 11.69
CA LYS A 249 6.32 22.30 13.04
C LYS A 249 5.70 21.30 14.01
N THR A 250 6.51 20.77 14.94
CA THR A 250 6.11 19.60 15.72
C THR A 250 6.72 19.65 17.12
N LYS A 251 6.33 18.71 17.99
CA LYS A 251 6.91 18.58 19.34
C LYS A 251 8.39 18.29 19.29
N GLY A 252 9.19 18.98 20.12
CA GLY A 252 10.63 18.78 20.21
C GLY A 252 11.04 17.45 20.83
N THR A 253 10.15 16.81 21.59
CA THR A 253 10.36 15.46 22.11
C THR A 253 9.41 14.51 21.37
N ARG A 254 9.96 13.74 20.43
CA ARG A 254 9.18 12.80 19.60
C ARG A 254 10.05 11.77 18.89
N ASN A 255 9.40 10.73 18.38
CA ASN A 255 9.92 9.87 17.33
C ASN A 255 9.55 10.46 15.97
N TYR A 256 10.48 10.38 14.99
CA TYR A 256 10.22 10.71 13.60
C TYR A 256 9.81 9.44 12.84
N PRO A 257 9.22 9.56 11.63
CA PRO A 257 8.87 8.40 10.83
C PRO A 257 10.07 7.48 10.57
N TRP A 258 9.80 6.18 10.49
CA TRP A 258 10.78 5.22 10.04
C TRP A 258 11.07 5.38 8.56
N ARG A 259 12.35 5.38 8.19
CA ARG A 259 12.83 5.17 6.84
C ARG A 259 13.32 3.73 6.76
N TYR A 260 12.80 2.95 5.82
CA TYR A 260 13.16 1.54 5.76
C TYR A 260 13.47 1.04 4.35
N PHE A 261 14.25 -0.02 4.32
CA PHE A 261 14.65 -0.77 3.15
C PHE A 261 14.22 -2.23 3.35
N VAL A 262 13.39 -2.77 2.46
CA VAL A 262 13.23 -4.21 2.33
C VAL A 262 14.30 -4.69 1.37
N ILE A 263 15.04 -5.73 1.75
CA ILE A 263 16.09 -6.30 0.93
C ILE A 263 15.72 -7.73 0.62
N SER A 264 15.54 -8.02 -0.65
CA SER A 264 15.00 -9.25 -1.16
C SER A 264 15.98 -9.94 -2.10
N LYS A 265 16.19 -11.25 -1.91
CA LYS A 265 16.96 -12.11 -2.81
C LYS A 265 16.18 -12.55 -4.03
N ASN A 266 14.86 -12.47 -3.97
CA ASN A 266 13.95 -12.82 -5.05
C ASN A 266 12.64 -12.04 -4.90
N ASP A 267 11.90 -11.93 -5.98
CA ASP A 267 10.72 -11.08 -6.01
C ASP A 267 9.57 -11.61 -5.12
N LYS A 268 9.56 -12.90 -4.77
CA LYS A 268 8.56 -13.52 -3.86
C LYS A 268 8.56 -12.84 -2.48
N GLN A 269 9.74 -12.53 -1.95
CA GLN A 269 9.88 -11.91 -0.63
C GLN A 269 9.29 -10.48 -0.57
N LEU A 270 9.21 -9.77 -1.69
CA LEU A 270 8.55 -8.46 -1.75
C LEU A 270 7.04 -8.57 -1.52
N ILE A 271 6.40 -9.62 -2.08
CA ILE A 271 4.97 -9.89 -1.92
C ILE A 271 4.67 -10.26 -0.46
N GLU A 272 5.52 -11.07 0.15
CA GLU A 272 5.37 -11.57 1.53
C GLU A 272 5.78 -10.52 2.60
N ASN A 273 6.34 -9.38 2.19
CA ASN A 273 6.85 -8.34 3.09
C ASN A 273 5.76 -7.76 4.02
N THR A 274 6.17 -7.49 5.26
CA THR A 274 5.32 -6.90 6.31
C THR A 274 6.03 -5.76 7.06
N MET A 275 7.04 -5.12 6.45
CA MET A 275 7.91 -4.15 7.14
C MET A 275 7.14 -2.92 7.64
N THR A 276 6.19 -2.38 6.85
CA THR A 276 5.35 -1.26 7.29
C THR A 276 4.67 -1.58 8.63
N TYR A 277 4.08 -2.80 8.74
CA TYR A 277 3.40 -3.24 9.95
C TYR A 277 4.35 -3.43 11.14
N LYS A 278 5.51 -4.08 10.93
CA LYS A 278 6.52 -4.29 11.99
C LYS A 278 7.03 -2.98 12.60
N LEU A 279 6.97 -1.88 11.85
CA LEU A 279 7.46 -0.56 12.24
C LEU A 279 6.36 0.41 12.69
N ALA A 280 5.10 0.10 12.43
CA ALA A 280 3.95 0.95 12.76
C ALA A 280 3.72 1.06 14.28
N GLU A 281 3.09 2.14 14.68
CA GLU A 281 2.58 2.31 16.04
C GLU A 281 1.47 1.27 16.32
N LYS A 282 1.39 0.82 17.57
CA LYS A 282 0.38 -0.15 18.00
C LYS A 282 -1.02 0.47 17.94
N ASN A 283 -2.02 -0.42 17.73
CA ASN A 283 -3.43 -0.04 17.73
C ASN A 283 -3.80 0.82 18.95
N GLN A 284 -4.51 1.92 18.69
CA GLN A 284 -4.96 2.89 19.67
C GLN A 284 -6.45 2.72 20.05
N LEU A 285 -7.20 1.83 19.37
CA LEU A 285 -8.61 1.60 19.63
C LEU A 285 -8.78 0.54 20.71
N GLN A 286 -9.69 0.80 21.65
CA GLN A 286 -10.06 -0.16 22.70
C GLN A 286 -11.08 -1.18 22.19
N ASP A 287 -12.13 -0.72 21.52
CA ASP A 287 -13.14 -1.58 20.87
C ASP A 287 -12.87 -1.66 19.37
N ILE A 288 -12.59 -2.86 18.90
CA ILE A 288 -12.36 -3.22 17.50
C ILE A 288 -13.41 -4.20 16.97
N SER A 289 -14.37 -4.60 17.79
CA SER A 289 -15.35 -5.65 17.45
C SER A 289 -16.27 -5.28 16.29
N TRP A 290 -16.48 -3.99 16.07
CA TRP A 290 -17.32 -3.44 15.02
C TRP A 290 -16.60 -3.32 13.67
N ILE A 291 -15.26 -3.40 13.64
CA ILE A 291 -14.46 -3.32 12.41
C ILE A 291 -14.64 -4.63 11.62
N LYS A 292 -15.27 -4.53 10.46
CA LYS A 292 -15.62 -5.68 9.62
C LYS A 292 -15.07 -5.46 8.21
N PRO A 293 -13.82 -5.88 7.91
CA PRO A 293 -13.33 -5.90 6.54
C PRO A 293 -14.24 -6.74 5.64
N GLY A 294 -14.40 -6.35 4.39
CA GLY A 294 -15.30 -7.06 3.48
C GLY A 294 -15.25 -6.56 2.05
N GLN A 295 -16.00 -7.25 1.21
CA GLN A 295 -16.22 -6.83 -0.16
C GLN A 295 -17.33 -5.78 -0.23
N VAL A 296 -17.32 -4.98 -1.31
CA VAL A 296 -18.29 -3.91 -1.51
C VAL A 296 -18.65 -3.79 -2.98
N SER A 297 -19.94 -3.69 -3.30
CA SER A 297 -20.43 -3.41 -4.64
C SER A 297 -20.45 -1.90 -4.89
N TRP A 298 -19.99 -1.46 -6.07
CA TRP A 298 -19.74 -0.07 -6.41
C TRP A 298 -20.32 0.27 -7.78
N GLU A 299 -21.04 1.40 -7.90
CA GLU A 299 -21.84 1.74 -9.08
C GLU A 299 -21.19 2.75 -10.02
N TRP A 300 -20.23 3.53 -9.54
CA TRP A 300 -19.68 4.67 -10.28
C TRP A 300 -19.00 4.26 -11.60
N TRP A 301 -18.23 3.18 -11.60
CA TRP A 301 -17.46 2.74 -12.75
C TRP A 301 -18.35 2.37 -13.97
N ASN A 302 -19.56 1.90 -13.71
CA ASN A 302 -20.54 1.50 -14.72
C ASN A 302 -21.74 2.47 -14.83
N ASP A 303 -21.62 3.71 -14.27
CA ASP A 303 -22.63 4.78 -14.33
C ASP A 303 -23.99 4.38 -13.77
N ALA A 304 -24.00 3.58 -12.70
CA ALA A 304 -25.23 3.08 -12.05
C ALA A 304 -26.27 2.55 -13.06
N SER A 305 -25.81 1.77 -14.05
CA SER A 305 -26.62 1.40 -15.22
C SER A 305 -26.91 -0.11 -15.32
N PRO A 306 -27.60 -0.75 -14.35
CA PRO A 306 -28.10 -2.09 -14.52
C PRO A 306 -29.14 -2.15 -15.65
N TYR A 307 -29.22 -3.29 -16.33
CA TYR A 307 -30.09 -3.48 -17.49
C TYR A 307 -30.49 -4.95 -17.67
N GLY A 308 -31.51 -5.22 -18.42
CA GLY A 308 -31.90 -6.59 -18.77
C GLY A 308 -33.36 -6.90 -18.45
N PRO A 309 -33.81 -8.15 -18.66
CA PRO A 309 -35.21 -8.53 -18.50
C PRO A 309 -35.71 -8.49 -17.05
N ASP A 310 -34.83 -8.50 -16.09
CA ASP A 310 -35.10 -8.41 -14.65
C ASP A 310 -35.06 -6.96 -14.11
N VAL A 311 -34.72 -5.98 -14.95
CA VAL A 311 -34.72 -4.56 -14.61
C VAL A 311 -35.98 -3.91 -15.22
N ASN A 312 -36.91 -3.55 -14.37
CA ASN A 312 -38.22 -2.98 -14.75
C ASN A 312 -38.35 -1.48 -14.36
N PHE A 313 -37.22 -0.82 -14.10
CA PHE A 313 -37.11 0.59 -13.74
C PHE A 313 -36.08 1.29 -14.63
N VAL A 314 -36.10 2.61 -14.66
CA VAL A 314 -35.06 3.42 -15.32
C VAL A 314 -33.82 3.47 -14.42
N SER A 315 -32.71 2.92 -14.91
CA SER A 315 -31.42 2.92 -14.17
C SER A 315 -30.82 4.32 -14.04
N GLY A 316 -29.91 4.50 -13.09
CA GLY A 316 -29.24 5.75 -12.75
C GLY A 316 -29.16 5.94 -11.23
N TYR A 317 -28.76 7.11 -10.79
CA TYR A 317 -28.63 7.43 -9.36
C TYR A 317 -30.02 7.67 -8.74
N ASN A 318 -30.72 6.58 -8.41
CA ASN A 318 -32.08 6.60 -7.87
C ASN A 318 -32.34 5.40 -6.94
N LEU A 319 -33.45 5.47 -6.22
CA LEU A 319 -33.84 4.48 -5.20
C LEU A 319 -33.90 3.05 -5.75
N ASP A 320 -34.52 2.82 -6.91
CA ASP A 320 -34.70 1.48 -7.45
C ASP A 320 -33.39 0.84 -7.90
N THR A 321 -32.49 1.62 -8.50
CA THR A 321 -31.13 1.18 -8.84
C THR A 321 -30.36 0.74 -7.59
N TYR A 322 -30.33 1.54 -6.54
CA TYR A 322 -29.61 1.17 -5.33
C TYR A 322 -30.25 -0.02 -4.60
N LYS A 323 -31.58 -0.19 -4.63
CA LYS A 323 -32.24 -1.41 -4.15
C LYS A 323 -31.77 -2.64 -4.92
N TYR A 324 -31.63 -2.53 -6.24
CA TYR A 324 -31.10 -3.61 -7.09
C TYR A 324 -29.65 -3.98 -6.70
N TYR A 325 -28.78 -2.99 -6.42
CA TYR A 325 -27.43 -3.23 -5.90
C TYR A 325 -27.44 -3.89 -4.50
N ILE A 326 -28.34 -3.47 -3.61
CA ILE A 326 -28.50 -4.08 -2.28
C ILE A 326 -28.98 -5.53 -2.41
N ASP A 327 -29.94 -5.83 -3.28
CA ASP A 327 -30.45 -7.19 -3.51
C ASP A 327 -29.36 -8.10 -4.09
N PHE A 328 -28.55 -7.59 -5.01
CA PHE A 328 -27.38 -8.27 -5.52
C PHE A 328 -26.37 -8.58 -4.38
N ALA A 329 -25.99 -7.58 -3.62
CA ALA A 329 -25.07 -7.75 -2.52
C ALA A 329 -25.58 -8.77 -1.49
N SER A 330 -26.86 -8.69 -1.12
CA SER A 330 -27.50 -9.64 -0.21
C SER A 330 -27.49 -11.07 -0.74
N LYS A 331 -27.82 -11.27 -2.05
CA LYS A 331 -27.86 -12.60 -2.69
C LYS A 331 -26.49 -13.30 -2.64
N PHE A 332 -25.40 -12.54 -2.84
CA PHE A 332 -24.06 -13.10 -2.92
C PHE A 332 -23.26 -12.94 -1.62
N GLY A 333 -23.86 -12.43 -0.54
CA GLY A 333 -23.20 -12.28 0.76
C GLY A 333 -22.17 -11.16 0.81
N ILE A 334 -22.26 -10.17 -0.09
CA ILE A 334 -21.42 -8.97 -0.08
C ILE A 334 -21.91 -8.05 1.04
N PRO A 335 -21.06 -7.70 2.03
CA PRO A 335 -21.53 -7.00 3.23
C PRO A 335 -21.88 -5.53 3.01
N TYR A 336 -21.42 -4.91 1.92
CA TYR A 336 -21.56 -3.47 1.70
C TYR A 336 -21.90 -3.10 0.26
N ILE A 337 -22.53 -1.93 0.10
CA ILE A 337 -22.51 -1.15 -1.14
C ILE A 337 -21.90 0.22 -0.87
N ILE A 338 -21.14 0.80 -1.81
CA ILE A 338 -20.79 2.21 -1.83
C ILE A 338 -21.82 2.96 -2.64
N MET A 339 -22.28 4.07 -2.12
CA MET A 339 -22.98 5.11 -2.85
C MET A 339 -21.99 6.22 -3.12
N ASP A 340 -21.50 6.27 -4.37
CA ASP A 340 -20.49 7.22 -4.83
C ASP A 340 -21.10 8.62 -5.07
N GLU A 341 -20.41 9.53 -5.74
CA GLU A 341 -20.89 10.88 -6.00
C GLU A 341 -22.31 10.88 -6.63
N GLY A 342 -23.24 11.60 -6.02
CA GLY A 342 -24.64 11.68 -6.47
C GLY A 342 -25.67 11.24 -5.43
N TRP A 343 -25.28 10.59 -4.34
CA TRP A 343 -26.19 10.25 -3.24
C TRP A 343 -26.68 11.47 -2.45
N ALA A 344 -25.88 12.53 -2.35
CA ALA A 344 -26.24 13.82 -1.76
C ALA A 344 -26.72 14.79 -2.84
N LYS A 345 -27.52 15.77 -2.44
CA LYS A 345 -28.00 16.85 -3.30
C LYS A 345 -26.85 17.73 -3.82
N SER A 346 -25.80 17.85 -3.05
CA SER A 346 -24.60 18.63 -3.37
C SER A 346 -23.39 18.00 -2.68
N THR A 347 -22.26 18.03 -3.34
CA THR A 347 -20.96 17.62 -2.77
C THR A 347 -20.56 18.43 -1.53
N ARG A 348 -21.12 19.63 -1.34
CA ARG A 348 -20.85 20.52 -0.21
C ARG A 348 -21.79 20.33 0.98
N ASP A 349 -22.94 19.69 0.76
CA ASP A 349 -23.95 19.45 1.80
C ASP A 349 -24.10 17.95 2.06
N PRO A 350 -23.43 17.42 3.09
CA PRO A 350 -23.49 16.01 3.41
C PRO A 350 -24.76 15.61 4.20
N TYR A 351 -25.63 16.56 4.51
CA TYR A 351 -26.81 16.33 5.36
C TYR A 351 -28.12 16.23 4.58
N THR A 352 -28.11 16.67 3.32
CA THR A 352 -29.30 16.65 2.45
C THR A 352 -29.12 15.59 1.36
N PRO A 353 -29.76 14.40 1.50
CA PRO A 353 -29.77 13.39 0.45
C PRO A 353 -30.36 13.88 -0.86
N ASN A 354 -29.94 13.31 -1.98
CA ASN A 354 -30.58 13.51 -3.27
C ASN A 354 -32.03 13.00 -3.21
N PRO A 355 -33.04 13.81 -3.55
CA PRO A 355 -34.44 13.40 -3.44
C PRO A 355 -34.80 12.16 -4.27
N LYS A 356 -34.05 11.85 -5.34
CA LYS A 356 -34.25 10.66 -6.16
C LYS A 356 -33.71 9.38 -5.52
N VAL A 357 -32.80 9.52 -4.54
CA VAL A 357 -32.08 8.39 -3.96
C VAL A 357 -32.79 7.86 -2.70
N ASP A 358 -33.35 8.73 -1.85
CA ASP A 358 -33.93 8.37 -0.55
C ASP A 358 -32.98 7.53 0.31
N LEU A 359 -31.88 8.16 0.75
CA LEU A 359 -30.82 7.49 1.53
C LEU A 359 -31.36 6.78 2.77
N HIS A 360 -32.29 7.37 3.51
CA HIS A 360 -32.79 6.77 4.75
C HIS A 360 -33.58 5.49 4.51
N GLU A 361 -34.38 5.43 3.43
CA GLU A 361 -35.03 4.21 2.97
C GLU A 361 -34.00 3.15 2.55
N LEU A 362 -32.92 3.55 1.85
CA LEU A 362 -31.86 2.61 1.43
C LEU A 362 -31.09 2.04 2.63
N ILE A 363 -30.81 2.85 3.66
CA ILE A 363 -30.17 2.37 4.89
C ILE A 363 -31.08 1.37 5.61
N ARG A 364 -32.40 1.66 5.70
CA ARG A 364 -33.39 0.75 6.29
C ARG A 364 -33.45 -0.57 5.50
N TYR A 365 -33.59 -0.48 4.18
CA TYR A 365 -33.64 -1.62 3.26
C TYR A 365 -32.38 -2.47 3.32
N GLY A 366 -31.21 -1.84 3.29
CA GLY A 366 -29.92 -2.49 3.43
C GLY A 366 -29.80 -3.26 4.75
N LYS A 367 -30.25 -2.66 5.86
CA LYS A 367 -30.28 -3.32 7.17
C LYS A 367 -31.15 -4.59 7.17
N GLU A 368 -32.31 -4.56 6.53
CA GLU A 368 -33.20 -5.73 6.37
C GLU A 368 -32.55 -6.84 5.53
N LYS A 369 -31.71 -6.47 4.59
CA LYS A 369 -30.98 -7.36 3.69
C LYS A 369 -29.59 -7.77 4.20
N ASN A 370 -29.16 -7.30 5.37
CA ASN A 370 -27.82 -7.45 5.94
C ASN A 370 -26.70 -6.84 5.06
N VAL A 371 -26.99 -5.73 4.40
CA VAL A 371 -26.05 -4.98 3.58
C VAL A 371 -25.88 -3.57 4.15
N GLY A 372 -24.66 -3.20 4.48
CA GLY A 372 -24.29 -1.87 4.99
C GLY A 372 -24.08 -0.86 3.88
N ILE A 373 -24.37 0.40 4.17
CA ILE A 373 -24.16 1.52 3.24
C ILE A 373 -22.85 2.23 3.59
N VAL A 374 -22.04 2.50 2.57
CA VAL A 374 -20.84 3.33 2.61
C VAL A 374 -21.08 4.56 1.76
N LEU A 375 -20.70 5.74 2.23
CA LEU A 375 -20.95 7.01 1.53
C LEU A 375 -19.64 7.64 1.06
N TRP A 376 -19.65 8.10 -0.20
CA TRP A 376 -18.56 8.88 -0.77
C TRP A 376 -18.67 10.36 -0.40
N LEU A 377 -17.54 11.00 -0.11
CA LEU A 377 -17.42 12.42 0.22
C LEU A 377 -16.08 12.97 -0.28
N THR A 378 -16.05 14.27 -0.59
CA THR A 378 -14.75 14.95 -0.74
C THR A 378 -14.14 15.22 0.64
N TRP A 379 -12.80 15.20 0.71
CA TRP A 379 -12.09 15.54 1.95
C TRP A 379 -12.48 16.93 2.48
N LEU A 380 -12.71 17.88 1.57
CA LEU A 380 -13.05 19.27 1.93
C LEU A 380 -14.45 19.35 2.56
N THR A 381 -15.39 18.54 2.08
CA THR A 381 -16.72 18.42 2.70
C THR A 381 -16.63 17.86 4.11
N VAL A 382 -15.81 16.83 4.31
CA VAL A 382 -15.57 16.26 5.65
C VAL A 382 -14.91 17.30 6.57
N GLU A 383 -13.90 18.02 6.11
CA GLU A 383 -13.22 19.07 6.91
C GLU A 383 -14.17 20.20 7.33
N ASN A 384 -15.04 20.63 6.44
CA ASN A 384 -16.00 21.71 6.71
C ASN A 384 -17.21 21.27 7.57
N ASN A 385 -17.43 19.95 7.72
CA ASN A 385 -18.59 19.37 8.43
C ASN A 385 -18.14 18.21 9.34
N PHE A 386 -17.16 18.44 10.18
CA PHE A 386 -16.50 17.36 10.95
C PHE A 386 -17.40 16.64 11.97
N ASP A 387 -18.58 17.17 12.27
CA ASP A 387 -19.65 16.55 13.07
C ASP A 387 -20.47 15.49 12.30
N LEU A 388 -20.26 15.37 10.97
CA LEU A 388 -20.95 14.39 10.13
C LEU A 388 -20.74 12.94 10.60
N PHE A 389 -19.59 12.60 11.20
CA PHE A 389 -19.31 11.24 11.67
C PHE A 389 -20.38 10.77 12.68
N LYS A 390 -20.77 11.64 13.61
CA LYS A 390 -21.85 11.37 14.57
C LYS A 390 -23.17 11.17 13.84
N THR A 391 -23.54 12.10 12.97
CA THR A 391 -24.80 12.07 12.23
C THR A 391 -24.90 10.80 11.37
N PHE A 392 -23.85 10.41 10.68
CA PHE A 392 -23.86 9.24 9.82
C PHE A 392 -23.94 7.91 10.61
N ASN A 393 -23.29 7.86 11.78
CA ASN A 393 -23.49 6.74 12.68
C ASN A 393 -24.97 6.64 13.16
N GLU A 394 -25.58 7.78 13.53
CA GLU A 394 -27.00 7.84 13.91
C GLU A 394 -27.93 7.40 12.76
N TRP A 395 -27.60 7.74 11.53
CA TRP A 395 -28.33 7.24 10.35
C TRP A 395 -28.14 5.74 10.10
N GLY A 396 -27.03 5.16 10.56
CA GLY A 396 -26.70 3.74 10.38
C GLY A 396 -25.71 3.44 9.25
N VAL A 397 -25.04 4.46 8.71
CA VAL A 397 -23.91 4.35 7.75
C VAL A 397 -22.79 3.50 8.39
N LYS A 398 -22.06 2.73 7.58
CA LYS A 398 -21.00 1.81 8.04
C LYS A 398 -19.60 2.31 7.79
N GLY A 399 -19.40 3.11 6.78
CA GLY A 399 -18.09 3.63 6.41
C GLY A 399 -18.16 4.78 5.43
N LEU A 400 -17.00 5.36 5.16
CA LEU A 400 -16.82 6.50 4.28
C LEU A 400 -15.72 6.21 3.26
N LYS A 401 -15.98 6.52 1.98
CA LYS A 401 -14.97 6.72 0.95
C LYS A 401 -14.69 8.22 0.87
N ILE A 402 -13.50 8.65 1.29
CA ILE A 402 -13.13 10.08 1.35
C ILE A 402 -12.08 10.35 0.28
N ASP A 403 -12.39 11.30 -0.62
CA ASP A 403 -11.69 11.46 -1.88
C ASP A 403 -11.06 12.85 -2.06
N PHE A 404 -10.13 12.94 -3.04
CA PHE A 404 -9.45 14.16 -3.50
C PHE A 404 -8.49 14.81 -2.48
N MET A 405 -7.86 14.04 -1.59
CA MET A 405 -6.85 14.59 -0.69
C MET A 405 -5.65 15.17 -1.45
N ASP A 406 -5.15 14.46 -2.47
CA ASP A 406 -4.13 14.89 -3.46
C ASP A 406 -2.86 15.55 -2.90
N ARG A 407 -2.61 15.42 -1.60
CA ARG A 407 -1.51 16.05 -0.89
C ARG A 407 -0.99 15.17 0.24
N SER A 408 0.26 15.42 0.65
CA SER A 408 0.90 14.73 1.77
C SER A 408 1.85 15.62 2.58
N ASP A 409 1.60 16.93 2.60
CA ASP A 409 2.22 17.83 3.57
C ASP A 409 1.77 17.51 5.01
N GLN A 410 2.43 18.08 5.99
CA GLN A 410 2.14 17.83 7.40
C GLN A 410 0.66 18.04 7.77
N TRP A 411 0.02 19.09 7.22
CA TRP A 411 -1.38 19.38 7.51
C TRP A 411 -2.29 18.25 7.02
N MET A 412 -2.05 17.79 5.80
CA MET A 412 -2.85 16.71 5.22
C MET A 412 -2.59 15.36 5.92
N VAL A 413 -1.35 15.02 6.27
CA VAL A 413 -1.07 13.82 7.07
C VAL A 413 -1.81 13.87 8.42
N ASN A 414 -1.84 15.02 9.07
CA ASN A 414 -2.62 15.22 10.31
C ASN A 414 -4.13 15.10 10.07
N TYR A 415 -4.61 15.48 8.90
CA TYR A 415 -6.02 15.31 8.52
C TYR A 415 -6.41 13.83 8.48
N TYR A 416 -5.60 12.97 7.84
CA TYR A 416 -5.86 11.51 7.82
C TYR A 416 -5.99 10.93 9.23
N GLU A 417 -5.09 11.27 10.15
CA GLU A 417 -5.16 10.79 11.53
C GLU A 417 -6.37 11.34 12.29
N ARG A 418 -6.72 12.62 12.10
CA ARG A 418 -7.94 13.23 12.70
C ARG A 418 -9.20 12.50 12.22
N VAL A 419 -9.32 12.25 10.93
CA VAL A 419 -10.44 11.51 10.32
C VAL A 419 -10.50 10.08 10.84
N ALA A 420 -9.40 9.33 10.79
CA ALA A 420 -9.35 7.95 11.27
C ALA A 420 -9.82 7.82 12.72
N ARG A 421 -9.33 8.70 13.59
CA ARG A 421 -9.68 8.76 15.01
C ARG A 421 -11.14 9.13 15.24
N GLU A 422 -11.66 10.15 14.52
CA GLU A 422 -13.04 10.59 14.71
C GLU A 422 -14.04 9.58 14.15
N ALA A 423 -13.77 9.03 12.96
CA ALA A 423 -14.54 7.94 12.37
C ALA A 423 -14.62 6.72 13.33
N ALA A 424 -13.50 6.35 13.96
CA ALA A 424 -13.47 5.25 14.92
C ALA A 424 -14.37 5.47 16.15
N LYS A 425 -14.44 6.70 16.69
CA LYS A 425 -15.33 7.03 17.80
C LYS A 425 -16.79 6.80 17.47
N HIS A 426 -17.14 6.91 16.20
CA HIS A 426 -18.49 6.74 15.68
C HIS A 426 -18.68 5.43 14.92
N HIS A 427 -17.78 4.46 15.11
CA HIS A 427 -17.85 3.12 14.51
C HIS A 427 -17.98 3.16 12.97
N LEU A 428 -17.27 4.07 12.32
CA LEU A 428 -17.18 4.18 10.87
C LEU A 428 -15.80 3.76 10.40
N PHE A 429 -15.73 2.90 9.39
CA PHE A 429 -14.48 2.64 8.70
C PHE A 429 -14.26 3.65 7.58
N VAL A 430 -13.03 3.73 7.09
CA VAL A 430 -12.61 4.70 6.07
C VAL A 430 -11.83 4.02 4.97
N ASP A 431 -12.10 4.45 3.74
CA ASP A 431 -11.32 4.23 2.54
C ASP A 431 -10.89 5.60 1.99
N PHE A 432 -9.59 5.81 1.79
CA PHE A 432 -9.04 7.09 1.35
C PHE A 432 -8.70 7.07 -0.14
N HIS A 433 -9.24 8.02 -0.91
CA HIS A 433 -9.00 8.21 -2.33
C HIS A 433 -8.26 9.51 -2.65
N GLY A 434 -7.60 9.62 -3.82
CA GLY A 434 -6.63 10.68 -4.08
C GLY A 434 -5.54 10.68 -3.00
N SER A 435 -5.11 9.53 -2.55
CA SER A 435 -4.37 9.33 -1.30
C SER A 435 -2.95 8.84 -1.52
N PHE A 436 -2.02 9.20 -0.64
CA PHE A 436 -0.70 8.58 -0.62
C PHE A 436 -0.76 7.11 -0.13
N LYS A 437 0.33 6.36 -0.36
CA LYS A 437 0.46 4.97 0.09
C LYS A 437 0.26 4.81 1.61
N PRO A 438 -0.15 3.64 2.11
CA PRO A 438 -0.12 3.32 3.54
C PRO A 438 1.26 3.58 4.17
N ALA A 439 1.25 4.05 5.40
CA ALA A 439 2.47 4.35 6.16
C ALA A 439 2.28 4.07 7.66
N GLY A 440 1.45 3.10 8.04
CA GLY A 440 1.25 2.63 9.40
C GLY A 440 0.00 3.14 10.09
N LEU A 441 -0.74 4.13 9.53
CA LEU A 441 -1.97 4.65 10.11
C LEU A 441 -3.05 3.56 10.24
N GLU A 442 -3.15 2.67 9.25
CA GLU A 442 -4.08 1.54 9.17
C GLU A 442 -3.84 0.49 10.27
N TYR A 443 -2.69 0.49 10.92
CA TYR A 443 -2.39 -0.36 12.06
C TYR A 443 -2.63 0.35 13.38
N LYS A 444 -2.37 1.65 13.43
CA LYS A 444 -2.68 2.52 14.56
C LYS A 444 -4.20 2.69 14.74
N TYR A 445 -4.92 2.86 13.62
CA TYR A 445 -6.38 2.98 13.53
C TYR A 445 -6.91 1.96 12.51
N PRO A 446 -7.17 0.71 12.92
CA PRO A 446 -7.55 -0.39 12.01
C PRO A 446 -8.95 -0.25 11.38
N ASN A 447 -9.66 0.82 11.64
CA ASN A 447 -10.84 1.25 10.89
C ASN A 447 -10.49 1.92 9.55
N VAL A 448 -9.23 2.24 9.27
CA VAL A 448 -8.77 2.60 7.93
C VAL A 448 -8.55 1.30 7.16
N LEU A 449 -9.49 0.93 6.29
CA LEU A 449 -9.51 -0.37 5.64
C LEU A 449 -8.76 -0.38 4.30
N SER A 450 -8.75 0.74 3.59
CA SER A 450 -8.08 0.84 2.29
C SER A 450 -7.63 2.26 1.97
N TYR A 451 -6.80 2.35 0.93
CA TYR A 451 -6.31 3.59 0.32
C TYR A 451 -6.23 3.35 -1.19
N GLU A 452 -6.54 4.36 -1.98
CA GLU A 452 -6.22 4.32 -3.42
C GLU A 452 -4.71 4.43 -3.65
N GLY A 453 -4.20 5.61 -3.97
CA GLY A 453 -2.78 5.87 -4.22
C GLY A 453 -2.17 4.91 -5.25
N VAL A 454 -2.90 4.62 -6.31
CA VAL A 454 -2.57 3.65 -7.34
C VAL A 454 -3.25 3.99 -8.67
N ARG A 455 -2.61 3.65 -9.79
CA ARG A 455 -3.33 3.61 -11.07
C ARG A 455 -4.20 2.36 -11.11
N GLY A 456 -5.43 2.49 -10.60
CA GLY A 456 -6.42 1.43 -10.52
C GLY A 456 -7.24 1.23 -11.79
N MET A 457 -8.15 0.25 -11.76
CA MET A 457 -8.98 -0.09 -12.92
C MET A 457 -10.01 1.00 -13.25
N GLU A 458 -10.33 1.91 -12.32
CA GLU A 458 -11.19 3.06 -12.60
C GLU A 458 -10.60 3.99 -13.67
N GLN A 459 -9.31 3.94 -13.91
CA GLN A 459 -8.60 4.70 -14.95
C GLN A 459 -8.92 4.13 -16.35
N MET A 460 -10.08 4.46 -16.89
CA MET A 460 -10.59 3.95 -18.19
C MET A 460 -9.70 4.32 -19.38
N GLY A 461 -8.79 5.29 -19.25
CA GLY A 461 -7.79 5.63 -20.25
C GLY A 461 -6.69 4.60 -20.44
N GLY A 462 -6.69 3.54 -19.65
CA GLY A 462 -5.80 2.39 -19.72
C GLY A 462 -5.13 2.06 -18.40
N CYS A 463 -5.61 1.01 -17.75
CA CYS A 463 -4.96 0.33 -16.65
C CYS A 463 -4.35 -0.97 -17.18
N TYR A 464 -3.07 -0.91 -17.58
CA TYR A 464 -2.42 -2.01 -18.29
C TYR A 464 -1.80 -3.01 -17.32
N PRO A 465 -1.88 -4.32 -17.58
CA PRO A 465 -1.17 -5.35 -16.82
C PRO A 465 0.33 -5.08 -16.67
N ASP A 466 0.99 -4.47 -17.68
CA ASP A 466 2.40 -4.09 -17.60
C ASP A 466 2.70 -3.13 -16.42
N ASN A 467 1.74 -2.28 -16.03
CA ASN A 467 1.83 -1.46 -14.81
C ASN A 467 1.35 -2.24 -13.59
N SER A 468 0.20 -2.93 -13.70
CA SER A 468 -0.44 -3.59 -12.56
C SER A 468 0.39 -4.73 -11.98
N LEU A 469 1.28 -5.33 -12.77
CA LEU A 469 2.22 -6.38 -12.33
C LEU A 469 3.39 -5.85 -11.47
N TYR A 470 3.52 -4.52 -11.26
CA TYR A 470 4.40 -3.96 -10.25
C TYR A 470 3.70 -3.79 -8.89
N LEU A 471 2.37 -3.71 -8.87
CA LEU A 471 1.60 -3.38 -7.66
C LEU A 471 1.79 -4.37 -6.51
N PRO A 472 1.82 -5.71 -6.69
CA PRO A 472 2.06 -6.66 -5.60
C PRO A 472 3.44 -6.47 -4.95
N PHE A 473 4.43 -6.05 -5.73
CA PHE A 473 5.83 -5.90 -5.32
C PHE A 473 6.16 -4.53 -4.73
N MET A 474 5.36 -3.53 -5.01
CA MET A 474 5.56 -2.15 -4.59
C MET A 474 4.39 -1.66 -3.72
N ARG A 475 3.22 -1.44 -4.31
CA ARG A 475 2.10 -0.79 -3.66
C ARG A 475 1.47 -1.66 -2.54
N ASN A 476 1.15 -2.94 -2.81
CA ASN A 476 0.69 -3.87 -1.78
C ASN A 476 1.81 -4.39 -0.85
N ALA A 477 3.07 -4.25 -1.24
CA ALA A 477 4.19 -4.53 -0.34
C ALA A 477 4.20 -3.61 0.89
N VAL A 478 3.58 -2.43 0.80
CA VAL A 478 3.54 -1.44 1.88
C VAL A 478 2.18 -1.33 2.57
N GLY A 479 1.12 -1.97 2.05
CA GLY A 479 -0.20 -2.01 2.70
C GLY A 479 -1.38 -2.13 1.74
N PRO A 480 -2.63 -1.96 2.23
CA PRO A 480 -3.85 -2.15 1.47
C PRO A 480 -3.97 -1.17 0.30
N MET A 481 -4.72 -1.61 -0.73
CA MET A 481 -4.88 -0.86 -1.97
C MET A 481 -6.31 -1.01 -2.50
N ASP A 482 -6.99 0.09 -2.77
CA ASP A 482 -8.23 0.08 -3.53
C ASP A 482 -7.93 0.19 -5.03
N TYR A 483 -7.89 -0.96 -5.71
CA TYR A 483 -7.62 -1.09 -7.14
C TYR A 483 -8.90 -1.09 -7.99
N THR A 484 -10.05 -1.26 -7.37
CA THR A 484 -11.37 -1.37 -8.01
C THR A 484 -11.48 -2.51 -9.05
N PRO A 485 -11.15 -3.79 -8.73
CA PRO A 485 -11.23 -4.91 -9.67
C PRO A 485 -12.67 -5.37 -9.95
N GLY A 486 -12.83 -6.32 -10.90
CA GLY A 486 -14.05 -7.08 -11.07
C GLY A 486 -14.79 -6.87 -12.40
N ALA A 487 -14.16 -6.26 -13.39
CA ALA A 487 -14.75 -6.10 -14.72
C ALA A 487 -15.16 -7.44 -15.33
N MET A 488 -16.40 -7.53 -15.77
CA MET A 488 -16.93 -8.66 -16.51
C MET A 488 -16.81 -8.48 -18.03
N ILE A 489 -16.55 -7.26 -18.51
CA ILE A 489 -16.16 -6.99 -19.89
C ILE A 489 -14.63 -6.86 -19.91
N SER A 490 -13.96 -7.85 -20.48
CA SER A 490 -12.50 -7.94 -20.57
C SER A 490 -12.03 -7.91 -22.01
N MET A 491 -10.98 -7.16 -22.30
CA MET A 491 -10.45 -6.97 -23.64
C MET A 491 -8.94 -7.08 -23.69
N GLN A 492 -8.40 -7.49 -24.83
CA GLN A 492 -6.96 -7.37 -25.11
C GLN A 492 -6.64 -5.93 -25.55
N PRO A 493 -5.42 -5.41 -25.34
CA PRO A 493 -5.06 -4.00 -25.60
C PRO A 493 -5.40 -3.49 -27.00
N ASN A 494 -5.23 -4.33 -28.03
CA ASN A 494 -5.45 -3.96 -29.42
C ASN A 494 -6.91 -3.71 -29.83
N VAL A 495 -7.87 -4.13 -28.98
CA VAL A 495 -9.32 -3.95 -29.20
C VAL A 495 -9.97 -3.23 -28.02
N TYR A 496 -9.17 -2.75 -27.06
CA TYR A 496 -9.66 -2.12 -25.85
C TYR A 496 -10.43 -0.84 -26.13
N ARG A 497 -11.64 -0.79 -25.56
CA ARG A 497 -12.50 0.39 -25.48
C ARG A 497 -13.25 0.33 -24.16
N SER A 498 -13.21 1.40 -23.41
CA SER A 498 -13.90 1.51 -22.13
C SER A 498 -14.53 2.88 -22.02
N GLU A 499 -15.85 2.91 -21.93
CA GLU A 499 -16.63 4.14 -21.81
C GLU A 499 -17.92 3.82 -21.04
N ARG A 500 -18.22 4.60 -20.01
CA ARG A 500 -19.45 4.42 -19.24
C ARG A 500 -20.69 4.59 -20.13
N PRO A 501 -21.74 3.76 -19.98
CA PRO A 501 -21.91 2.72 -18.95
C PRO A 501 -21.27 1.37 -19.28
N ASN A 502 -20.62 1.20 -20.44
CA ASN A 502 -20.01 -0.04 -20.90
C ASN A 502 -18.50 -0.06 -20.60
N ALA A 503 -18.16 0.19 -19.35
CA ALA A 503 -16.77 0.14 -18.90
C ALA A 503 -16.17 -1.27 -19.07
N ALA A 504 -14.89 -1.34 -19.41
CA ALA A 504 -14.16 -2.57 -19.67
C ALA A 504 -12.76 -2.53 -19.07
N SER A 505 -12.17 -3.70 -18.85
CA SER A 505 -10.78 -3.85 -18.40
C SER A 505 -9.85 -4.39 -19.48
N ILE A 506 -8.55 -4.17 -19.32
CA ILE A 506 -7.51 -4.86 -20.08
C ILE A 506 -7.07 -6.09 -19.29
N GLY A 507 -6.92 -7.22 -19.97
CA GLY A 507 -6.62 -8.52 -19.40
C GLY A 507 -7.74 -9.52 -19.58
N THR A 508 -7.47 -10.80 -19.29
CA THR A 508 -8.47 -11.85 -19.46
C THR A 508 -9.51 -11.89 -18.32
N ARG A 509 -10.57 -12.67 -18.49
CA ARG A 509 -11.52 -12.97 -17.43
C ARG A 509 -10.81 -13.63 -16.23
N ALA A 510 -9.95 -14.61 -16.48
CA ALA A 510 -9.18 -15.28 -15.41
C ALA A 510 -8.23 -14.31 -14.70
N TYR A 511 -7.65 -13.33 -15.42
CA TYR A 511 -6.88 -12.23 -14.83
C TYR A 511 -7.73 -11.40 -13.84
N GLN A 512 -8.96 -11.02 -14.22
CA GLN A 512 -9.85 -10.26 -13.34
C GLN A 512 -10.20 -11.04 -12.07
N LEU A 513 -10.41 -12.35 -12.17
CA LEU A 513 -10.67 -13.19 -11.00
C LEU A 513 -9.43 -13.30 -10.09
N ALA A 514 -8.25 -13.41 -10.69
CA ALA A 514 -6.99 -13.50 -9.96
C ALA A 514 -6.69 -12.23 -9.14
N LEU A 515 -7.13 -11.04 -9.58
CA LEU A 515 -6.95 -9.78 -8.86
C LEU A 515 -7.48 -9.84 -7.42
N PHE A 516 -8.61 -10.52 -7.20
CA PHE A 516 -9.22 -10.66 -5.87
C PHE A 516 -8.37 -11.50 -4.91
N VAL A 517 -7.52 -12.38 -5.42
CA VAL A 517 -6.59 -13.19 -4.62
C VAL A 517 -5.25 -12.49 -4.46
N VAL A 518 -4.72 -11.89 -5.54
CA VAL A 518 -3.38 -11.30 -5.57
C VAL A 518 -3.33 -9.98 -4.82
N PHE A 519 -4.29 -9.08 -5.07
CA PHE A 519 -4.32 -7.76 -4.45
C PHE A 519 -4.92 -7.79 -3.05
N GLU A 520 -4.49 -6.87 -2.22
CA GLU A 520 -4.84 -6.79 -0.80
C GLU A 520 -5.56 -5.47 -0.51
N SER A 521 -6.76 -5.59 0.02
CA SER A 521 -7.59 -4.48 0.47
C SER A 521 -8.48 -4.96 1.61
N GLY A 522 -8.61 -4.18 2.67
CA GLY A 522 -9.58 -4.46 3.74
C GLY A 522 -11.02 -4.12 3.33
N LEU A 523 -11.18 -3.31 2.27
CA LEU A 523 -12.45 -3.01 1.61
C LEU A 523 -12.25 -3.27 0.11
N GLN A 524 -12.65 -4.46 -0.35
CA GLN A 524 -12.38 -4.90 -1.73
C GLN A 524 -13.57 -4.63 -2.63
N MET A 525 -13.41 -3.77 -3.62
CA MET A 525 -14.49 -3.41 -4.54
C MET A 525 -14.82 -4.49 -5.57
N LEU A 526 -16.10 -4.54 -5.95
CA LEU A 526 -16.63 -5.16 -7.16
C LEU A 526 -17.11 -4.01 -8.05
N ALA A 527 -16.36 -3.71 -9.12
CA ALA A 527 -16.52 -2.49 -9.91
C ALA A 527 -17.65 -2.58 -10.95
N ASP A 528 -18.02 -3.78 -11.41
CA ASP A 528 -19.01 -3.93 -12.47
C ASP A 528 -20.46 -3.89 -11.94
N ASN A 529 -21.42 -3.75 -12.85
CA ASN A 529 -22.82 -3.70 -12.45
C ASN A 529 -23.39 -5.11 -12.15
N PRO A 530 -24.40 -5.20 -11.28
CA PRO A 530 -24.99 -6.47 -10.90
C PRO A 530 -25.52 -7.31 -12.09
N THR A 531 -26.01 -6.68 -13.16
CA THR A 531 -26.48 -7.38 -14.34
C THR A 531 -25.41 -8.29 -14.95
N LEU A 532 -24.17 -7.78 -15.06
CA LEU A 532 -23.06 -8.54 -15.62
C LEU A 532 -22.59 -9.64 -14.66
N TYR A 533 -22.63 -9.39 -13.36
CA TYR A 533 -22.35 -10.40 -12.34
C TYR A 533 -23.40 -11.53 -12.35
N TYR A 534 -24.68 -11.23 -12.49
CA TYR A 534 -25.72 -12.25 -12.63
C TYR A 534 -25.56 -13.12 -13.89
N ARG A 535 -25.11 -12.52 -14.99
CA ARG A 535 -24.87 -13.24 -16.27
C ARG A 535 -23.61 -14.10 -16.25
N ASN A 536 -22.71 -13.87 -15.30
CA ASN A 536 -21.46 -14.61 -15.10
C ASN A 536 -21.41 -15.17 -13.67
N GLU A 537 -22.46 -15.92 -13.29
CA GLU A 537 -22.70 -16.31 -11.90
C GLU A 537 -21.58 -17.19 -11.31
N ASP A 538 -20.96 -18.06 -12.10
CA ASP A 538 -19.83 -18.87 -11.68
C ASP A 538 -18.60 -18.02 -11.28
N CYS A 539 -18.27 -17.02 -12.10
CA CYS A 539 -17.24 -16.03 -11.79
C CYS A 539 -17.59 -15.22 -10.53
N THR A 540 -18.85 -14.78 -10.43
CA THR A 540 -19.34 -13.99 -9.29
C THR A 540 -19.27 -14.79 -8.00
N ARG A 541 -19.67 -16.08 -8.00
CA ARG A 541 -19.54 -16.98 -6.86
C ARG A 541 -18.09 -17.22 -6.46
N PHE A 542 -17.18 -17.28 -7.43
CA PHE A 542 -15.75 -17.31 -7.12
C PHE A 542 -15.31 -16.02 -6.42
N ILE A 543 -15.59 -14.84 -6.99
CA ILE A 543 -15.21 -13.55 -6.42
C ILE A 543 -15.73 -13.41 -4.99
N THR A 544 -17.02 -13.68 -4.77
CA THR A 544 -17.65 -13.40 -3.47
C THR A 544 -17.27 -14.38 -2.36
N GLN A 545 -16.65 -15.52 -2.68
CA GLN A 545 -16.06 -16.41 -1.67
C GLN A 545 -14.61 -16.07 -1.32
N VAL A 546 -13.90 -15.24 -2.14
CA VAL A 546 -12.53 -14.83 -1.82
C VAL A 546 -12.55 -13.87 -0.64
N PRO A 547 -11.87 -14.20 0.47
CA PRO A 547 -11.83 -13.34 1.64
C PRO A 547 -10.92 -12.13 1.41
N VAL A 548 -11.14 -11.07 2.18
CA VAL A 548 -10.29 -9.86 2.17
C VAL A 548 -9.20 -9.87 3.23
N THR A 549 -9.22 -10.88 4.12
CA THR A 549 -8.21 -11.07 5.17
C THR A 549 -7.69 -12.50 5.13
N TRP A 550 -6.40 -12.68 5.43
CA TRP A 550 -5.71 -13.93 5.21
C TRP A 550 -4.98 -14.41 6.47
N ASP A 551 -4.92 -15.73 6.63
CA ASP A 551 -4.15 -16.36 7.70
C ASP A 551 -2.71 -16.59 7.27
N GLU A 552 -2.49 -16.79 5.96
CA GLU A 552 -1.19 -17.10 5.38
C GLU A 552 -1.13 -16.70 3.90
N THR A 553 0.01 -16.18 3.46
CA THR A 553 0.31 -15.85 2.07
C THR A 553 1.62 -16.52 1.68
N VAL A 554 1.63 -17.22 0.54
CA VAL A 554 2.81 -17.88 -0.04
C VAL A 554 2.97 -17.43 -1.48
N ALA A 555 4.06 -16.78 -1.80
CA ALA A 555 4.41 -16.44 -3.18
C ALA A 555 5.04 -17.67 -3.86
N LEU A 556 4.36 -18.22 -4.87
CA LEU A 556 4.77 -19.45 -5.55
C LEU A 556 5.72 -19.16 -6.70
N GLU A 557 5.34 -18.22 -7.59
CA GLU A 557 6.16 -17.74 -8.69
C GLU A 557 6.02 -16.21 -8.81
N ALA A 558 7.13 -15.50 -8.99
CA ALA A 558 7.08 -14.05 -9.02
C ALA A 558 8.24 -13.43 -9.78
N LYS A 559 7.93 -12.43 -10.62
CA LYS A 559 8.89 -11.52 -11.24
C LYS A 559 8.21 -10.16 -11.46
N ALA A 560 8.71 -9.13 -10.81
CA ALA A 560 8.13 -7.79 -10.84
C ALA A 560 7.97 -7.28 -12.29
N GLY A 561 6.77 -6.79 -12.63
CA GLY A 561 6.41 -6.33 -13.95
C GLY A 561 6.13 -7.42 -14.98
N GLU A 562 6.35 -8.70 -14.65
CA GLU A 562 6.15 -9.78 -15.62
C GLU A 562 5.05 -10.78 -15.23
N TYR A 563 5.13 -11.34 -14.02
CA TYR A 563 4.15 -12.32 -13.55
C TYR A 563 4.17 -12.46 -12.02
N VAL A 564 3.07 -12.99 -11.51
CA VAL A 564 2.91 -13.39 -10.11
C VAL A 564 1.98 -14.59 -10.01
N VAL A 565 2.31 -15.55 -9.15
CA VAL A 565 1.42 -16.64 -8.71
C VAL A 565 1.54 -16.72 -7.19
N VAL A 566 0.42 -16.56 -6.50
CA VAL A 566 0.35 -16.65 -5.02
C VAL A 566 -0.67 -17.70 -4.61
N ALA A 567 -0.44 -18.33 -3.45
CA ALA A 567 -1.43 -19.08 -2.72
C ALA A 567 -1.70 -18.40 -1.38
N LYS A 568 -2.97 -18.22 -1.03
CA LYS A 568 -3.38 -17.57 0.23
C LYS A 568 -4.40 -18.43 0.95
N ARG A 569 -4.29 -18.53 2.28
CA ARG A 569 -5.16 -19.37 3.10
C ARG A 569 -6.06 -18.54 4.01
N LYS A 570 -7.31 -18.99 4.11
CA LYS A 570 -8.25 -18.54 5.13
C LYS A 570 -8.99 -19.74 5.72
N GLY A 571 -8.80 -19.99 7.01
CA GLY A 571 -9.30 -21.21 7.62
C GLY A 571 -8.74 -22.46 6.95
N ASP A 572 -9.62 -23.33 6.49
CA ASP A 572 -9.25 -24.56 5.79
C ASP A 572 -9.15 -24.42 4.27
N LYS A 573 -9.52 -23.27 3.71
CA LYS A 573 -9.52 -23.03 2.27
C LYS A 573 -8.24 -22.31 1.82
N TRP A 574 -7.74 -22.74 0.65
CA TRP A 574 -6.69 -22.06 -0.06
C TRP A 574 -7.22 -21.44 -1.34
N PHE A 575 -6.66 -20.31 -1.72
CA PHE A 575 -6.96 -19.60 -2.96
C PHE A 575 -5.66 -19.37 -3.72
N ILE A 576 -5.66 -19.66 -5.01
CA ILE A 576 -4.52 -19.38 -5.90
C ILE A 576 -4.91 -18.25 -6.83
N GLY A 577 -4.04 -17.24 -6.98
CA GLY A 577 -4.16 -16.19 -7.98
C GLY A 577 -2.88 -16.10 -8.80
N GLY A 578 -3.01 -16.12 -10.12
CA GLY A 578 -1.92 -15.95 -11.07
C GLY A 578 -2.21 -14.87 -12.09
N MET A 579 -1.23 -14.02 -12.39
CA MET A 579 -1.33 -12.91 -13.33
C MET A 579 -0.07 -12.81 -14.20
N THR A 580 -0.23 -12.41 -15.47
CA THR A 580 0.90 -12.14 -16.39
C THR A 580 0.66 -10.86 -17.20
N ASN A 581 1.76 -10.24 -17.65
CA ASN A 581 1.76 -9.02 -18.43
C ASN A 581 1.49 -9.25 -19.93
N ASN A 582 1.66 -8.20 -20.74
CA ASN A 582 1.49 -8.20 -22.19
C ASN A 582 2.66 -8.86 -22.96
N GLY A 583 3.38 -9.80 -22.34
CA GLY A 583 4.46 -10.53 -23.02
C GLY A 583 3.98 -11.26 -24.29
N GLU A 584 4.86 -11.44 -25.26
CA GLU A 584 4.54 -12.04 -26.57
C GLU A 584 4.16 -13.52 -26.50
N LYS A 585 4.60 -14.24 -25.46
CA LYS A 585 4.44 -15.68 -25.32
C LYS A 585 3.54 -16.04 -24.15
N GLU A 586 2.79 -17.13 -24.30
CA GLU A 586 2.16 -17.84 -23.21
C GLU A 586 3.21 -18.23 -22.15
N ARG A 587 2.85 -18.08 -20.87
CA ARG A 587 3.68 -18.51 -19.75
C ARG A 587 3.10 -19.79 -19.15
N GLU A 588 3.97 -20.73 -18.86
CA GLU A 588 3.63 -21.98 -18.19
C GLU A 588 4.45 -22.13 -16.92
N PHE A 589 3.79 -22.44 -15.81
CA PHE A 589 4.41 -22.69 -14.52
C PHE A 589 4.00 -24.06 -14.01
N THR A 590 4.95 -24.80 -13.44
CA THR A 590 4.67 -26.02 -12.70
C THR A 590 4.95 -25.77 -11.23
N ILE A 591 3.89 -25.63 -10.45
CA ILE A 591 3.96 -25.40 -9.01
C ILE A 591 3.69 -26.67 -8.23
N LYS A 592 4.37 -26.84 -7.10
CA LYS A 592 4.07 -27.91 -6.14
C LYS A 592 3.07 -27.44 -5.10
N LEU A 593 2.08 -28.26 -4.82
CA LEU A 593 1.07 -27.99 -3.80
C LEU A 593 1.56 -28.38 -2.39
N ASP A 594 2.81 -28.03 -2.06
CA ASP A 594 3.45 -28.37 -0.77
C ASP A 594 2.86 -27.59 0.42
N PHE A 595 2.13 -26.51 0.17
CA PHE A 595 1.42 -25.73 1.17
C PHE A 595 0.13 -26.40 1.67
N LEU A 596 -0.35 -27.45 1.01
CA LEU A 596 -1.52 -28.22 1.43
C LEU A 596 -1.17 -29.19 2.57
N ASN A 597 -2.16 -29.52 3.40
CA ASN A 597 -1.98 -30.54 4.44
C ASN A 597 -1.86 -31.93 3.78
N LYS A 598 -0.83 -32.68 4.17
CA LYS A 598 -0.51 -34.02 3.63
C LYS A 598 -1.56 -35.09 3.94
N ASP A 599 -2.35 -34.89 4.99
CA ASP A 599 -3.33 -35.87 5.48
C ASP A 599 -4.73 -35.68 4.87
N ARG A 600 -4.88 -34.74 3.91
CA ARG A 600 -6.15 -34.41 3.26
C ARG A 600 -6.08 -34.52 1.75
N SER A 601 -7.21 -34.88 1.15
CA SER A 601 -7.51 -34.62 -0.26
C SER A 601 -8.42 -33.42 -0.35
N TYR A 602 -8.26 -32.62 -1.39
CA TYR A 602 -8.97 -31.38 -1.58
C TYR A 602 -9.69 -31.37 -2.93
N GLN A 603 -10.84 -30.70 -2.96
CA GLN A 603 -11.49 -30.32 -4.21
C GLN A 603 -10.93 -28.97 -4.65
N MET A 604 -10.41 -28.90 -5.87
CA MET A 604 -10.00 -27.63 -6.49
C MET A 604 -10.99 -27.24 -7.58
N THR A 605 -11.47 -26.01 -7.54
CA THR A 605 -12.20 -25.38 -8.65
C THR A 605 -11.31 -24.27 -9.21
N SER A 606 -10.90 -24.37 -10.49
CA SER A 606 -10.03 -23.41 -11.16
C SER A 606 -10.74 -22.68 -12.29
N PHE A 607 -10.35 -21.43 -12.51
CA PHE A 607 -10.72 -20.57 -13.64
C PHE A 607 -9.43 -20.26 -14.40
N GLU A 608 -9.36 -20.72 -15.63
CA GLU A 608 -8.16 -20.69 -16.47
C GLU A 608 -8.45 -19.93 -17.76
N ASP A 609 -7.44 -19.35 -18.37
CA ASP A 609 -7.57 -18.77 -19.71
C ASP A 609 -8.06 -19.83 -20.70
N GLY A 610 -9.07 -19.48 -21.49
CA GLY A 610 -9.55 -20.31 -22.59
C GLY A 610 -8.57 -20.33 -23.76
N ILE A 611 -8.78 -21.25 -24.69
CA ILE A 611 -7.88 -21.42 -25.86
C ILE A 611 -7.81 -20.18 -26.75
N ASN A 612 -8.84 -19.34 -26.73
CA ASN A 612 -8.93 -18.09 -27.51
C ASN A 612 -8.69 -16.83 -26.66
N ALA A 613 -8.37 -16.94 -25.38
CA ALA A 613 -8.25 -15.81 -24.45
C ALA A 613 -7.24 -14.75 -24.91
N GLY A 614 -6.19 -15.15 -25.66
CA GLY A 614 -5.23 -14.24 -26.27
C GLY A 614 -5.82 -13.29 -27.34
N ARG A 615 -7.03 -13.57 -27.84
CA ARG A 615 -7.78 -12.74 -28.80
C ARG A 615 -9.13 -12.29 -28.26
N GLN A 616 -9.83 -13.20 -27.56
CA GLN A 616 -11.12 -12.98 -26.90
C GLN A 616 -10.90 -13.08 -25.40
N ALA A 617 -10.62 -11.97 -24.78
CA ALA A 617 -10.20 -11.93 -23.37
C ALA A 617 -11.25 -12.47 -22.38
N MET A 618 -12.52 -12.56 -22.77
CA MET A 618 -13.58 -13.16 -21.96
C MET A 618 -13.66 -14.70 -22.08
N ASP A 619 -12.82 -15.33 -22.93
CA ASP A 619 -12.77 -16.78 -23.05
C ASP A 619 -12.03 -17.39 -21.85
N TYR A 620 -12.72 -18.21 -21.06
CA TYR A 620 -12.17 -18.90 -19.89
C TYR A 620 -12.72 -20.31 -19.77
N ARG A 621 -12.09 -21.13 -18.92
CA ARG A 621 -12.54 -22.47 -18.58
C ARG A 621 -12.67 -22.60 -17.08
N CYS A 622 -13.82 -23.06 -16.61
CA CYS A 622 -13.99 -23.49 -15.22
C CYS A 622 -13.81 -25.01 -15.14
N LYS A 623 -12.92 -25.49 -14.28
CA LYS A 623 -12.61 -26.90 -14.10
C LYS A 623 -12.69 -27.28 -12.62
N SER A 624 -13.02 -28.54 -12.39
CA SER A 624 -13.03 -29.15 -11.07
C SER A 624 -12.15 -30.40 -11.05
N SER A 625 -11.28 -30.53 -10.06
CA SER A 625 -10.35 -31.64 -9.91
C SER A 625 -10.05 -31.96 -8.45
N GLN A 626 -9.64 -33.21 -8.16
CA GLN A 626 -9.09 -33.57 -6.86
C GLN A 626 -7.60 -33.27 -6.86
N VAL A 627 -7.08 -32.72 -5.75
CA VAL A 627 -5.66 -32.44 -5.56
C VAL A 627 -5.19 -32.82 -4.17
N LYS A 628 -3.89 -33.08 -4.03
CA LYS A 628 -3.24 -33.43 -2.77
C LYS A 628 -1.94 -32.67 -2.59
N ALA A 629 -1.46 -32.60 -1.35
CA ALA A 629 -0.14 -32.08 -1.03
C ALA A 629 0.96 -32.80 -1.83
N GLY A 630 1.93 -32.02 -2.33
CA GLY A 630 3.05 -32.53 -3.10
C GLY A 630 2.76 -32.83 -4.58
N GLU A 631 1.49 -32.79 -5.02
CA GLU A 631 1.17 -32.88 -6.44
C GLU A 631 1.62 -31.63 -7.20
N GLN A 632 1.85 -31.80 -8.50
CA GLN A 632 2.21 -30.72 -9.40
C GLN A 632 0.96 -30.16 -10.08
N LEU A 633 0.81 -28.86 -10.05
CA LEU A 633 -0.21 -28.12 -10.79
C LEU A 633 0.46 -27.31 -11.92
N THR A 634 0.06 -27.56 -13.16
CA THR A 634 0.50 -26.75 -14.30
C THR A 634 -0.47 -25.62 -14.53
N ILE A 635 0.04 -24.39 -14.50
CA ILE A 635 -0.70 -23.14 -14.74
C ILE A 635 -0.22 -22.57 -16.06
N LYS A 636 -1.16 -22.34 -17.00
CA LYS A 636 -0.90 -21.67 -18.28
C LYS A 636 -1.65 -20.36 -18.34
N MET A 637 -0.97 -19.29 -18.73
CA MET A 637 -1.53 -17.95 -18.86
C MET A 637 -1.13 -17.36 -20.21
N VAL A 638 -2.11 -16.90 -20.98
CA VAL A 638 -1.84 -16.15 -22.22
C VAL A 638 -1.33 -14.74 -21.88
N ARG A 639 -0.97 -13.95 -22.87
CA ARG A 639 -0.64 -12.52 -22.64
C ARG A 639 -1.80 -11.80 -21.93
N ASN A 640 -1.49 -10.99 -20.93
CA ASN A 640 -2.47 -10.34 -20.06
C ASN A 640 -3.45 -11.34 -19.45
N GLY A 641 -3.00 -12.57 -19.25
CA GLY A 641 -3.79 -13.69 -18.80
C GLY A 641 -3.73 -13.90 -17.30
N GLY A 642 -4.53 -14.85 -16.84
CA GLY A 642 -4.61 -15.17 -15.43
C GLY A 642 -4.99 -16.61 -15.14
N PHE A 643 -4.91 -16.91 -13.84
CA PHE A 643 -5.35 -18.17 -13.25
C PHE A 643 -5.94 -17.86 -11.87
N ALA A 644 -7.11 -18.39 -11.59
CA ALA A 644 -7.71 -18.27 -10.26
C ALA A 644 -8.25 -19.62 -9.81
N ALA A 645 -8.07 -19.98 -8.54
CA ALA A 645 -8.61 -21.22 -8.01
C ALA A 645 -8.96 -21.13 -6.53
N VAL A 646 -9.93 -21.93 -6.11
CA VAL A 646 -10.22 -22.25 -4.71
C VAL A 646 -9.96 -23.74 -4.49
N ILE A 647 -9.36 -24.08 -3.34
CA ILE A 647 -9.03 -25.43 -2.90
C ILE A 647 -9.64 -25.63 -1.51
N GLU A 648 -10.59 -26.57 -1.39
CA GLU A 648 -11.38 -26.80 -0.17
C GLU A 648 -11.59 -28.28 0.17
#